data_c3284064df80377fe4552cefed451957
#
_entry.id   c3284064df80377fe4552cefed451957
#
_cell.length_a   1.000
_cell.length_b   1.000
_cell.length_c   1.000
_cell.angle_alpha   90.00
_cell.angle_beta   90.00
_cell.angle_gamma   90.00
#
_symmetry.space_group_name_H-M   'P 1'
#
loop_
_entity.id
_entity.type
_entity.pdbx_description
1 polymer ?
#
loop_
_entity_poly.entity_id
_entity_poly.type
_entity_poly.pdbx_seq_one_letter_code
_entity_poly.pdbx_strand_id
1 'polypeptide(L)'
;MKRLIIILITTLLVSNITAQDPNRFFPKEDLILSGTYYYPEHWPRSQWERDIKKIAELGFEFTHFGEFAWSAMEPEEGKYDFEWLDEAVRLAAKYKLKVIMCTPTPTPPAWLTTKYPDILIKNENGLIVQHGARQQASWASDIYCEYVSKIVTQLAKRYGNNPVVWGWQIDNEPSHYTFAYDYSDNAQKKFRQWLKNKYKTIDSLNEIWGNEFWSQTYNNFEQILIPNQKELAGTANPHAMLDFKRYTADEAASFINFQNDILRQYASANQWITTNVRPRTASVDPARMDHLDFLSYTRYLVNGRHKGYGEQGFRISDVDPIGFSNDFIRNIKGITGVMEIQPGQVNWGRFNPQTYPGAVRLWHYHVFAGGNKFVCHYRFRQPLKGSEQYHYGTLQTDGVSVSNTGKEIVQFNKEINDLRKEYNPNSKLPVHLAKVKTAILRSSDNIWEMDFQPQTDQWNTMTHLIKYYNTLKTFGVPTDIVREDVDFSVYPVLVAPAYQLLDKELIARWTKYVNNGGHLVLTCRTGQKDRNAALWEEKLAEPIYDLIGAEELYFDHLPTDKWSIVNFNGNSYKWNNWADVITPKGNTNVWAKYEDQFYKGQVAVLNRKIGKGTVTYIGVDTDDGKLEKDVLKRIYNQVGETYDLPAGVLIEWRDGFYVGLNYTSEPQTFPINDATDKILLGTKVTEPAGVVIWKSKK
;
A
#
# COMPACT_ATOMS: atom_id res chain seq x y z
N MET A 1 -39.98 0.40 -58.84
CA MET A 1 -38.74 -0.13 -58.23
C MET A 1 -38.63 0.34 -56.79
N LYS A 2 -39.06 -0.49 -55.87
CA LYS A 2 -38.98 -0.20 -54.41
C LYS A 2 -37.61 -0.68 -53.91
N ARG A 3 -36.77 0.23 -53.41
CA ARG A 3 -35.50 -0.12 -52.73
C ARG A 3 -35.80 -0.47 -51.29
N LEU A 4 -35.56 -1.72 -50.91
CA LEU A 4 -35.56 -2.20 -49.52
C LEU A 4 -34.26 -1.73 -48.86
N ILE A 5 -34.35 -0.91 -47.81
CA ILE A 5 -33.23 -0.57 -46.93
C ILE A 5 -33.24 -1.60 -45.80
N ILE A 6 -32.24 -2.49 -45.80
CA ILE A 6 -31.98 -3.42 -44.69
C ILE A 6 -31.16 -2.64 -43.67
N ILE A 7 -31.77 -2.30 -42.54
CA ILE A 7 -31.07 -1.76 -41.37
C ILE A 7 -30.52 -2.97 -40.57
N LEU A 8 -29.19 -3.14 -40.63
CA LEU A 8 -28.48 -4.09 -39.78
C LEU A 8 -28.38 -3.50 -38.34
N ILE A 9 -29.22 -3.97 -37.44
CA ILE A 9 -29.10 -3.66 -36.01
C ILE A 9 -28.03 -4.59 -35.45
N THR A 10 -26.81 -4.08 -35.31
CA THR A 10 -25.76 -4.70 -34.50
C THR A 10 -26.09 -4.44 -33.05
N THR A 11 -26.72 -5.42 -32.40
CA THR A 11 -26.79 -5.49 -30.94
C THR A 11 -25.39 -5.67 -30.37
N LEU A 12 -24.81 -4.59 -29.89
CA LEU A 12 -23.67 -4.63 -28.97
C LEU A 12 -24.17 -5.31 -27.69
N LEU A 13 -23.84 -6.59 -27.52
CA LEU A 13 -23.87 -7.27 -26.23
C LEU A 13 -22.77 -6.62 -25.37
N VAL A 14 -23.11 -5.55 -24.66
CA VAL A 14 -22.36 -5.11 -23.49
C VAL A 14 -22.52 -6.22 -22.46
N SER A 15 -21.59 -7.16 -22.44
CA SER A 15 -21.45 -8.07 -21.31
C SER A 15 -21.10 -7.19 -20.12
N ASN A 16 -22.08 -6.96 -19.25
CA ASN A 16 -21.81 -6.52 -17.89
C ASN A 16 -20.90 -7.58 -17.26
N ILE A 17 -19.60 -7.37 -17.31
CA ILE A 17 -18.64 -8.09 -16.47
C ILE A 17 -18.92 -7.56 -15.06
N THR A 18 -19.88 -8.17 -14.37
CA THR A 18 -19.96 -8.04 -12.92
C THR A 18 -18.62 -8.53 -12.39
N ALA A 19 -17.86 -7.64 -11.76
CA ALA A 19 -16.63 -8.00 -11.09
C ALA A 19 -16.94 -9.22 -10.18
N GLN A 20 -16.37 -10.37 -10.53
CA GLN A 20 -16.64 -11.59 -9.79
C GLN A 20 -16.04 -11.45 -8.39
N ASP A 21 -16.79 -11.86 -7.34
CA ASP A 21 -16.30 -11.80 -5.96
C ASP A 21 -14.96 -12.56 -5.83
N PRO A 22 -13.84 -11.87 -5.55
CA PRO A 22 -12.55 -12.51 -5.44
C PRO A 22 -12.45 -13.50 -4.26
N ASN A 23 -13.39 -13.45 -3.30
CA ASN A 23 -13.45 -14.43 -2.23
C ASN A 23 -13.72 -15.88 -2.73
N ARG A 24 -14.21 -16.04 -3.97
CA ARG A 24 -14.42 -17.37 -4.57
C ARG A 24 -13.15 -18.23 -4.64
N PHE A 25 -11.98 -17.61 -4.69
CA PHE A 25 -10.70 -18.31 -4.74
C PHE A 25 -10.21 -18.81 -3.37
N PHE A 26 -10.81 -18.30 -2.29
CA PHE A 26 -10.36 -18.52 -0.92
C PHE A 26 -11.52 -19.04 -0.08
N PRO A 27 -11.64 -20.36 0.06
CA PRO A 27 -12.62 -20.95 0.95
C PRO A 27 -12.53 -20.33 2.35
N LYS A 28 -13.66 -19.94 2.93
CA LYS A 28 -13.67 -19.26 4.23
C LYS A 28 -13.05 -20.15 5.32
N GLU A 29 -13.21 -21.45 5.19
CA GLU A 29 -12.71 -22.46 6.12
C GLU A 29 -11.18 -22.47 6.24
N ASP A 30 -10.49 -22.06 5.18
CA ASP A 30 -9.02 -21.99 5.18
C ASP A 30 -8.50 -20.93 6.15
N LEU A 31 -9.33 -19.91 6.48
CA LEU A 31 -9.03 -18.78 7.36
C LEU A 31 -7.84 -17.94 6.85
N ILE A 32 -6.66 -18.50 6.77
CA ILE A 32 -5.45 -17.98 6.10
C ILE A 32 -4.59 -19.16 5.66
N LEU A 33 -3.98 -19.05 4.47
CA LEU A 33 -3.05 -20.03 3.95
C LEU A 33 -1.60 -19.56 4.12
N SER A 34 -0.68 -20.47 4.45
CA SER A 34 0.74 -20.17 4.62
C SER A 34 1.56 -20.82 3.51
N GLY A 35 2.50 -20.08 2.94
CA GLY A 35 3.37 -20.57 1.88
C GLY A 35 4.77 -19.96 1.91
N THR A 36 5.60 -20.37 0.96
CA THR A 36 6.98 -19.89 0.87
C THR A 36 7.50 -19.89 -0.55
N TYR A 37 8.37 -18.92 -0.85
CA TYR A 37 9.15 -18.90 -2.10
C TYR A 37 10.16 -20.03 -2.12
N TYR A 38 10.21 -20.74 -3.23
CA TYR A 38 11.26 -21.70 -3.53
C TYR A 38 11.74 -21.47 -4.97
N TYR A 39 13.04 -21.43 -5.16
CA TYR A 39 13.70 -21.22 -6.45
C TYR A 39 14.43 -22.51 -6.86
N PRO A 40 13.76 -23.45 -7.55
CA PRO A 40 14.41 -24.71 -7.97
C PRO A 40 15.70 -24.49 -8.74
N GLU A 41 15.73 -23.48 -9.61
CA GLU A 41 16.88 -23.10 -10.44
C GLU A 41 18.13 -22.65 -9.65
N HIS A 42 17.99 -22.35 -8.36
CA HIS A 42 19.13 -22.02 -7.50
C HIS A 42 19.81 -23.25 -6.87
N TRP A 43 19.22 -24.44 -7.02
CA TRP A 43 19.65 -25.64 -6.30
C TRP A 43 19.89 -26.83 -7.25
N PRO A 44 20.82 -27.76 -6.90
CA PRO A 44 20.94 -28.99 -7.64
C PRO A 44 19.60 -29.77 -7.70
N ARG A 45 19.26 -30.29 -8.86
CA ARG A 45 18.01 -31.03 -9.11
C ARG A 45 17.78 -32.18 -8.11
N SER A 46 18.85 -32.85 -7.67
CA SER A 46 18.82 -33.93 -6.68
C SER A 46 18.31 -33.49 -5.29
N GLN A 47 18.24 -32.19 -5.02
CA GLN A 47 17.76 -31.65 -3.76
C GLN A 47 16.29 -31.21 -3.80
N TRP A 48 15.70 -31.06 -4.97
CA TRP A 48 14.36 -30.46 -5.14
C TRP A 48 13.26 -31.25 -4.42
N GLU A 49 13.26 -32.58 -4.58
CA GLU A 49 12.25 -33.42 -3.92
C GLU A 49 12.37 -33.35 -2.39
N ARG A 50 13.58 -33.38 -1.84
CA ARG A 50 13.83 -33.20 -0.40
C ARG A 50 13.26 -31.86 0.08
N ASP A 51 13.55 -30.78 -0.65
CA ASP A 51 13.18 -29.43 -0.24
C ASP A 51 11.65 -29.22 -0.35
N ILE A 52 11.03 -29.63 -1.46
CA ILE A 52 9.57 -29.50 -1.66
C ILE A 52 8.80 -30.39 -0.67
N LYS A 53 9.27 -31.59 -0.40
CA LYS A 53 8.74 -32.45 0.68
C LYS A 53 8.83 -31.75 2.04
N LYS A 54 9.97 -31.11 2.32
CA LYS A 54 10.20 -30.40 3.58
C LYS A 54 9.29 -29.19 3.74
N ILE A 55 8.97 -28.45 2.65
CA ILE A 55 7.97 -27.37 2.67
C ILE A 55 6.63 -27.91 3.18
N ALA A 56 6.14 -29.01 2.62
CA ALA A 56 4.87 -29.63 3.06
C ALA A 56 4.93 -30.14 4.51
N GLU A 57 6.04 -30.80 4.92
CA GLU A 57 6.26 -31.31 6.28
C GLU A 57 6.24 -30.22 7.35
N LEU A 58 6.68 -29.01 7.02
CA LEU A 58 6.66 -27.84 7.91
C LEU A 58 5.30 -27.12 7.98
N GLY A 59 4.28 -27.70 7.31
CA GLY A 59 2.91 -27.21 7.35
C GLY A 59 2.61 -26.04 6.40
N PHE A 60 3.47 -25.80 5.40
CA PHE A 60 3.13 -24.89 4.32
C PHE A 60 2.11 -25.55 3.38
N GLU A 61 1.20 -24.77 2.83
CA GLU A 61 0.08 -25.22 1.99
C GLU A 61 0.28 -24.88 0.50
N PHE A 62 1.22 -23.93 0.23
CA PHE A 62 1.60 -23.56 -1.12
C PHE A 62 3.07 -23.16 -1.22
N THR A 63 3.58 -23.15 -2.44
CA THR A 63 4.91 -22.63 -2.79
C THR A 63 4.83 -21.72 -4.01
N HIS A 64 5.88 -20.95 -4.26
CA HIS A 64 5.95 -19.94 -5.31
C HIS A 64 7.11 -20.24 -6.23
N PHE A 65 6.90 -20.23 -7.56
CA PHE A 65 7.89 -20.55 -8.57
C PHE A 65 7.93 -19.52 -9.70
N GLY A 66 9.08 -19.43 -10.36
CA GLY A 66 9.26 -18.77 -11.67
C GLY A 66 9.65 -17.30 -11.60
N GLU A 67 9.60 -16.66 -10.43
CA GLU A 67 10.08 -15.29 -10.28
C GLU A 67 11.57 -15.20 -10.63
N PHE A 68 11.94 -14.20 -11.40
CA PHE A 68 13.32 -13.96 -11.86
C PHE A 68 13.95 -15.04 -12.74
N ALA A 69 13.18 -16.03 -13.19
CA ALA A 69 13.72 -17.21 -13.89
C ALA A 69 13.69 -17.11 -15.43
N TRP A 70 13.61 -15.91 -16.04
CA TRP A 70 13.48 -15.76 -17.49
C TRP A 70 14.65 -16.43 -18.23
N SER A 71 15.89 -16.21 -17.79
CA SER A 71 17.07 -16.85 -18.42
C SER A 71 17.07 -18.38 -18.36
N ALA A 72 16.42 -18.98 -17.35
CA ALA A 72 16.25 -20.43 -17.26
C ALA A 72 15.09 -20.92 -18.14
N MET A 73 14.05 -20.12 -18.32
CA MET A 73 12.89 -20.44 -19.16
C MET A 73 13.15 -20.22 -20.65
N GLU A 74 14.01 -19.25 -21.00
CA GLU A 74 14.40 -18.90 -22.37
C GLU A 74 15.93 -18.60 -22.41
N PRO A 75 16.77 -19.61 -22.37
CA PRO A 75 18.24 -19.46 -22.35
C PRO A 75 18.82 -18.79 -23.59
N GLU A 76 18.16 -18.93 -24.73
CA GLU A 76 18.44 -18.25 -25.99
C GLU A 76 17.12 -17.78 -26.61
N GLU A 77 17.16 -16.73 -27.41
CA GLU A 77 16.00 -16.15 -28.07
C GLU A 77 15.15 -17.22 -28.80
N GLY A 78 13.90 -17.37 -28.39
CA GLY A 78 12.94 -18.31 -28.98
C GLY A 78 13.13 -19.77 -28.60
N LYS A 79 14.15 -20.10 -27.78
CA LYS A 79 14.39 -21.45 -27.28
C LYS A 79 13.90 -21.57 -25.83
N TYR A 80 12.72 -22.13 -25.67
CA TYR A 80 12.09 -22.26 -24.36
C TYR A 80 12.41 -23.62 -23.72
N ASP A 81 12.81 -23.60 -22.44
CA ASP A 81 13.01 -24.77 -21.59
C ASP A 81 12.13 -24.66 -20.33
N PHE A 82 11.11 -25.47 -20.27
CA PHE A 82 10.21 -25.58 -19.10
C PHE A 82 10.30 -26.94 -18.40
N GLU A 83 11.17 -27.88 -18.85
CA GLU A 83 11.22 -29.22 -18.27
C GLU A 83 11.53 -29.20 -16.77
N TRP A 84 12.44 -28.33 -16.38
CA TRP A 84 12.80 -28.14 -14.98
C TRP A 84 11.61 -27.62 -14.13
N LEU A 85 10.83 -26.70 -14.68
CA LEU A 85 9.68 -26.10 -14.00
C LEU A 85 8.51 -27.10 -13.92
N ASP A 86 8.31 -27.91 -14.98
CA ASP A 86 7.33 -29.02 -14.97
C ASP A 86 7.64 -30.02 -13.85
N GLU A 87 8.91 -30.36 -13.65
CA GLU A 87 9.31 -31.24 -12.56
C GLU A 87 9.03 -30.62 -11.21
N ALA A 88 9.35 -29.33 -11.01
CA ALA A 88 9.06 -28.64 -9.76
C ALA A 88 7.56 -28.62 -9.46
N VAL A 89 6.71 -28.32 -10.46
CA VAL A 89 5.24 -28.36 -10.33
C VAL A 89 4.74 -29.79 -10.03
N ARG A 90 5.29 -30.81 -10.70
CA ARG A 90 4.96 -32.22 -10.43
C ARG A 90 5.33 -32.62 -9.00
N LEU A 91 6.47 -32.17 -8.49
CA LEU A 91 6.89 -32.42 -7.11
C LEU A 91 5.97 -31.70 -6.11
N ALA A 92 5.58 -30.45 -6.39
CA ALA A 92 4.58 -29.75 -5.58
C ALA A 92 3.26 -30.51 -5.51
N ALA A 93 2.76 -31.01 -6.66
CA ALA A 93 1.56 -31.86 -6.72
C ALA A 93 1.71 -33.14 -5.91
N LYS A 94 2.87 -33.83 -6.00
CA LYS A 94 3.18 -35.04 -5.23
C LYS A 94 3.03 -34.83 -3.73
N TYR A 95 3.42 -33.66 -3.23
CA TYR A 95 3.35 -33.32 -1.81
C TYR A 95 2.13 -32.44 -1.46
N LYS A 96 1.14 -32.35 -2.35
CA LYS A 96 -0.15 -31.65 -2.16
C LYS A 96 0.01 -30.14 -1.89
N LEU A 97 1.06 -29.52 -2.38
CA LEU A 97 1.25 -28.08 -2.35
C LEU A 97 0.55 -27.44 -3.54
N LYS A 98 -0.20 -26.35 -3.29
CA LYS A 98 -0.63 -25.42 -4.34
C LYS A 98 0.59 -24.65 -4.87
N VAL A 99 0.55 -24.17 -6.10
CA VAL A 99 1.62 -23.36 -6.70
C VAL A 99 1.11 -21.98 -7.07
N ILE A 100 1.83 -20.95 -6.64
CA ILE A 100 1.73 -19.61 -7.23
C ILE A 100 2.80 -19.53 -8.31
N MET A 101 2.38 -19.28 -9.56
CA MET A 101 3.30 -19.11 -10.69
C MET A 101 3.55 -17.62 -10.93
N CYS A 102 4.82 -17.24 -11.10
CA CYS A 102 5.18 -15.83 -11.36
C CYS A 102 5.62 -15.62 -12.82
N THR A 103 5.26 -14.47 -13.40
CA THR A 103 5.86 -14.03 -14.66
C THR A 103 7.28 -13.51 -14.40
N PRO A 104 8.30 -13.92 -15.19
CA PRO A 104 9.71 -13.65 -14.87
C PRO A 104 10.19 -12.28 -15.35
N THR A 105 9.26 -11.39 -15.64
CA THR A 105 9.48 -10.12 -16.34
C THR A 105 10.38 -9.11 -15.61
N PRO A 106 10.55 -9.12 -14.28
CA PRO A 106 11.47 -8.16 -13.63
C PRO A 106 12.95 -8.32 -14.04
N THR A 107 13.32 -9.48 -14.61
CA THR A 107 14.72 -9.79 -14.94
C THR A 107 14.86 -10.30 -16.37
N PRO A 108 14.85 -9.42 -17.38
CA PRO A 108 15.06 -9.80 -18.76
C PRO A 108 16.45 -10.46 -18.92
N PRO A 109 16.56 -11.50 -19.76
CA PRO A 109 17.82 -12.25 -19.94
C PRO A 109 18.89 -11.42 -20.63
N ALA A 110 20.16 -11.80 -20.44
CA ALA A 110 21.32 -11.08 -20.96
C ALA A 110 21.29 -10.96 -22.51
N TRP A 111 20.85 -12.02 -23.21
CA TRP A 111 20.73 -11.95 -24.67
C TRP A 111 19.77 -10.86 -25.14
N LEU A 112 18.68 -10.60 -24.41
CA LEU A 112 17.69 -9.56 -24.74
C LEU A 112 18.26 -8.17 -24.52
N THR A 113 18.85 -7.91 -23.34
CA THR A 113 19.43 -6.59 -23.00
C THR A 113 20.68 -6.27 -23.83
N THR A 114 21.42 -7.30 -24.29
CA THR A 114 22.57 -7.10 -25.18
C THR A 114 22.14 -6.82 -26.62
N LYS A 115 21.12 -7.52 -27.10
CA LYS A 115 20.63 -7.35 -28.48
C LYS A 115 19.86 -6.02 -28.66
N TYR A 116 19.16 -5.60 -27.62
CA TYR A 116 18.31 -4.40 -27.63
C TYR A 116 18.60 -3.50 -26.42
N PRO A 117 19.75 -2.83 -26.36
CA PRO A 117 20.14 -2.01 -25.20
C PRO A 117 19.18 -0.85 -24.93
N ASP A 118 18.44 -0.40 -25.95
CA ASP A 118 17.46 0.70 -25.83
C ASP A 118 16.23 0.32 -25.00
N ILE A 119 16.07 -0.95 -24.61
CA ILE A 119 15.02 -1.35 -23.66
C ILE A 119 15.35 -0.95 -22.22
N LEU A 120 16.59 -0.58 -21.92
CA LEU A 120 17.02 -0.27 -20.55
C LEU A 120 16.58 1.13 -20.14
N ILE A 121 16.15 1.28 -18.88
CA ILE A 121 15.77 2.56 -18.30
C ILE A 121 16.98 3.49 -18.15
N LYS A 122 16.73 4.79 -18.21
CA LYS A 122 17.64 5.83 -17.75
C LYS A 122 17.17 6.39 -16.43
N ASN A 123 18.07 6.60 -15.50
CA ASN A 123 17.75 7.28 -14.25
C ASN A 123 17.74 8.81 -14.42
N GLU A 124 17.42 9.54 -13.35
CA GLU A 124 17.39 11.00 -13.33
C GLU A 124 18.74 11.69 -13.61
N ASN A 125 19.86 10.96 -13.55
CA ASN A 125 21.19 11.46 -13.91
C ASN A 125 21.59 11.11 -15.36
N GLY A 126 20.66 10.56 -16.15
CA GLY A 126 20.93 10.11 -17.54
C GLY A 126 21.72 8.78 -17.64
N LEU A 127 22.00 8.11 -16.50
CA LEU A 127 22.72 6.85 -16.50
C LEU A 127 21.80 5.70 -16.85
N ILE A 128 22.24 4.83 -17.77
CA ILE A 128 21.53 3.62 -18.16
C ILE A 128 21.71 2.57 -17.05
N VAL A 129 20.60 1.98 -16.59
CA VAL A 129 20.62 0.88 -15.62
C VAL A 129 21.02 -0.41 -16.34
N GLN A 130 22.16 -0.96 -15.98
CA GLN A 130 22.77 -2.10 -16.68
C GLN A 130 22.09 -3.43 -16.36
N HIS A 131 22.34 -4.43 -17.23
CA HIS A 131 21.99 -5.81 -16.96
C HIS A 131 22.58 -6.30 -15.62
N GLY A 132 21.81 -7.14 -14.91
CA GLY A 132 22.17 -7.65 -13.57
C GLY A 132 21.43 -6.94 -12.42
N ALA A 133 20.70 -5.86 -12.72
CA ALA A 133 19.70 -5.31 -11.81
C ALA A 133 18.35 -6.02 -11.97
N ARG A 134 17.37 -5.65 -11.14
CA ARG A 134 15.96 -6.02 -11.33
C ARG A 134 15.19 -4.80 -11.85
N GLN A 135 14.17 -5.02 -12.68
CA GLN A 135 13.32 -3.97 -13.27
C GLN A 135 14.14 -2.89 -14.02
N GLN A 136 15.22 -3.33 -14.66
CA GLN A 136 16.09 -2.46 -15.46
C GLN A 136 15.53 -2.14 -16.85
N ALA A 137 14.45 -2.82 -17.29
CA ALA A 137 13.82 -2.57 -18.56
C ALA A 137 12.67 -1.57 -18.46
N SER A 138 12.56 -0.71 -19.47
CA SER A 138 11.51 0.30 -19.61
C SER A 138 10.18 -0.36 -19.97
N TRP A 139 9.15 -0.16 -19.18
CA TRP A 139 7.78 -0.60 -19.48
C TRP A 139 7.21 0.12 -20.71
N ALA A 140 7.74 1.30 -21.03
CA ALA A 140 7.41 2.07 -22.22
C ALA A 140 8.04 1.53 -23.52
N SER A 141 8.95 0.55 -23.46
CA SER A 141 9.59 -0.03 -24.63
C SER A 141 8.69 -1.01 -25.35
N ASP A 142 8.33 -0.71 -26.59
CA ASP A 142 7.51 -1.59 -27.43
C ASP A 142 8.24 -2.95 -27.68
N ILE A 143 9.58 -2.93 -27.83
CA ILE A 143 10.40 -4.14 -27.99
C ILE A 143 10.35 -5.00 -26.72
N TYR A 144 10.52 -4.39 -25.56
CA TYR A 144 10.44 -5.13 -24.30
C TYR A 144 9.06 -5.76 -24.10
N CYS A 145 7.98 -5.00 -24.33
CA CYS A 145 6.62 -5.52 -24.26
C CYS A 145 6.35 -6.65 -25.24
N GLU A 146 6.96 -6.64 -26.45
CA GLU A 146 6.86 -7.75 -27.40
C GLU A 146 7.45 -9.05 -26.82
N TYR A 147 8.65 -8.99 -26.22
CA TYR A 147 9.29 -10.18 -25.60
C TYR A 147 8.58 -10.62 -24.32
N VAL A 148 8.08 -9.69 -23.51
CA VAL A 148 7.18 -9.99 -22.38
C VAL A 148 5.96 -10.75 -22.87
N SER A 149 5.30 -10.29 -23.93
CA SER A 149 4.15 -10.99 -24.51
C SER A 149 4.49 -12.44 -24.89
N LYS A 150 5.66 -12.68 -25.50
CA LYS A 150 6.11 -14.02 -25.91
C LYS A 150 6.27 -14.94 -24.69
N ILE A 151 7.07 -14.55 -23.70
CA ILE A 151 7.35 -15.42 -22.54
C ILE A 151 6.10 -15.65 -21.68
N VAL A 152 5.29 -14.61 -21.43
CA VAL A 152 4.05 -14.73 -20.65
C VAL A 152 3.05 -15.64 -21.38
N THR A 153 2.95 -15.54 -22.71
CA THR A 153 2.10 -16.44 -23.52
C THR A 153 2.53 -17.89 -23.41
N GLN A 154 3.86 -18.18 -23.44
CA GLN A 154 4.35 -19.56 -23.31
C GLN A 154 4.04 -20.14 -21.93
N LEU A 155 4.26 -19.37 -20.86
CA LEU A 155 3.89 -19.76 -19.50
C LEU A 155 2.38 -19.99 -19.37
N ALA A 156 1.56 -19.05 -19.85
CA ALA A 156 0.11 -19.12 -19.78
C ALA A 156 -0.45 -20.35 -20.50
N LYS A 157 0.04 -20.65 -21.71
CA LYS A 157 -0.35 -21.86 -22.48
C LYS A 157 0.00 -23.13 -21.74
N ARG A 158 1.14 -23.17 -21.06
CA ARG A 158 1.62 -24.37 -20.38
C ARG A 158 0.94 -24.63 -19.05
N TYR A 159 0.73 -23.58 -18.25
CA TYR A 159 0.28 -23.73 -16.87
C TYR A 159 -1.13 -23.15 -16.60
N GLY A 160 -1.74 -22.47 -17.55
CA GLY A 160 -3.05 -21.82 -17.37
C GLY A 160 -4.21 -22.77 -17.06
N ASN A 161 -4.12 -24.05 -17.46
CA ASN A 161 -5.11 -25.08 -17.11
C ASN A 161 -4.54 -26.14 -16.15
N ASN A 162 -3.37 -25.92 -15.57
CA ASN A 162 -2.79 -26.87 -14.62
C ASN A 162 -3.45 -26.73 -13.25
N PRO A 163 -4.11 -27.78 -12.71
CA PRO A 163 -4.86 -27.69 -11.46
C PRO A 163 -3.98 -27.49 -10.21
N VAL A 164 -2.66 -27.71 -10.32
CA VAL A 164 -1.70 -27.46 -9.23
C VAL A 164 -1.40 -25.98 -9.12
N VAL A 165 -1.48 -25.24 -10.23
CA VAL A 165 -1.30 -23.78 -10.25
C VAL A 165 -2.57 -23.14 -9.71
N TRP A 166 -2.48 -22.60 -8.50
CA TRP A 166 -3.56 -21.99 -7.76
C TRP A 166 -3.81 -20.53 -8.19
N GLY A 167 -2.75 -19.85 -8.55
CA GLY A 167 -2.83 -18.46 -9.00
C GLY A 167 -1.52 -17.95 -9.58
N TRP A 168 -1.55 -16.70 -10.01
CA TRP A 168 -0.46 -16.04 -10.72
C TRP A 168 -0.04 -14.76 -10.01
N GLN A 169 1.27 -14.57 -9.87
CA GLN A 169 1.86 -13.26 -9.62
C GLN A 169 2.39 -12.71 -10.93
N ILE A 170 1.99 -11.48 -11.25
CA ILE A 170 2.58 -10.75 -12.38
C ILE A 170 3.72 -9.90 -11.86
N ASP A 171 4.91 -10.04 -12.47
CA ASP A 171 6.08 -9.24 -12.15
C ASP A 171 6.44 -9.31 -10.65
N ASN A 172 7.29 -8.41 -10.16
CA ASN A 172 7.62 -8.30 -8.75
C ASN A 172 7.82 -6.85 -8.33
N GLU A 173 7.06 -6.38 -7.33
CA GLU A 173 7.19 -5.04 -6.74
C GLU A 173 7.32 -3.93 -7.80
N PRO A 174 6.40 -3.80 -8.78
CA PRO A 174 6.56 -2.92 -9.94
C PRO A 174 6.81 -1.47 -9.49
N SER A 175 8.05 -0.97 -9.63
CA SER A 175 8.45 0.33 -9.08
C SER A 175 9.78 0.89 -9.57
N HIS A 176 10.50 0.20 -10.47
CA HIS A 176 11.90 0.45 -10.81
C HIS A 176 12.83 0.60 -9.58
N TYR A 177 12.41 0.09 -8.43
CA TYR A 177 13.15 0.09 -7.15
C TYR A 177 13.75 1.45 -6.77
N THR A 178 15.09 1.56 -6.75
CA THR A 178 15.81 2.76 -6.29
C THR A 178 15.62 3.96 -7.21
N PHE A 179 15.36 3.71 -8.51
CA PHE A 179 15.26 4.80 -9.49
C PHE A 179 13.86 5.41 -9.56
N ALA A 180 12.83 4.67 -9.17
CA ALA A 180 11.43 5.06 -9.13
C ALA A 180 10.83 5.52 -10.47
N TYR A 181 11.60 6.20 -11.33
CA TYR A 181 11.16 6.80 -12.59
C TYR A 181 12.09 6.44 -13.74
N ASP A 182 11.51 6.34 -14.94
CA ASP A 182 12.22 6.10 -16.19
C ASP A 182 12.32 7.39 -17.01
N TYR A 183 13.55 7.79 -17.34
CA TYR A 183 13.88 8.95 -18.18
C TYR A 183 14.41 8.52 -19.55
N SER A 184 14.15 7.28 -19.99
CA SER A 184 14.55 6.79 -21.31
C SER A 184 13.79 7.48 -22.45
N ASP A 185 14.32 7.36 -23.66
CA ASP A 185 13.69 7.89 -24.87
C ASP A 185 12.32 7.23 -25.13
N ASN A 186 12.16 5.95 -24.73
CA ASN A 186 10.87 5.26 -24.76
C ASN A 186 9.85 5.91 -23.82
N ALA A 187 10.23 6.17 -22.57
CA ALA A 187 9.38 6.85 -21.59
C ALA A 187 9.04 8.27 -22.06
N GLN A 188 10.03 9.01 -22.61
CA GLN A 188 9.82 10.34 -23.16
C GLN A 188 8.76 10.35 -24.30
N LYS A 189 8.84 9.40 -25.23
CA LYS A 189 7.86 9.26 -26.31
C LYS A 189 6.46 8.96 -25.78
N LYS A 190 6.34 8.02 -24.84
CA LYS A 190 5.04 7.64 -24.25
C LYS A 190 4.47 8.75 -23.38
N PHE A 191 5.28 9.49 -22.64
CA PHE A 191 4.83 10.65 -21.85
C PHE A 191 4.20 11.73 -22.74
N ARG A 192 4.83 12.09 -23.85
CA ARG A 192 4.24 13.01 -24.84
C ARG A 192 2.90 12.52 -25.37
N GLN A 193 2.80 11.22 -25.67
CA GLN A 193 1.53 10.64 -26.13
C GLN A 193 0.46 10.68 -25.03
N TRP A 194 0.85 10.41 -23.77
CA TRP A 194 -0.04 10.51 -22.63
C TRP A 194 -0.58 11.94 -22.44
N LEU A 195 0.29 12.94 -22.52
CA LEU A 195 -0.10 14.37 -22.48
C LEU A 195 -1.05 14.74 -23.62
N LYS A 196 -0.77 14.28 -24.83
CA LYS A 196 -1.65 14.46 -26.00
C LYS A 196 -3.05 13.89 -25.76
N ASN A 197 -3.10 12.70 -25.17
CA ASN A 197 -4.37 12.05 -24.84
C ASN A 197 -5.13 12.79 -23.74
N LYS A 198 -4.43 13.36 -22.75
CA LYS A 198 -5.03 14.12 -21.64
C LYS A 198 -5.53 15.49 -22.08
N TYR A 199 -4.68 16.28 -22.71
CA TYR A 199 -4.94 17.71 -22.96
C TYR A 199 -5.55 18.00 -24.34
N LYS A 200 -5.41 17.12 -25.32
CA LYS A 200 -5.87 17.23 -26.71
C LYS A 200 -5.14 18.30 -27.50
N THR A 201 -5.00 19.52 -27.00
CA THR A 201 -4.29 20.65 -27.63
C THR A 201 -3.14 21.13 -26.79
N ILE A 202 -2.14 21.72 -27.44
CA ILE A 202 -0.99 22.28 -26.73
C ILE A 202 -1.37 23.54 -25.94
N ASP A 203 -2.35 24.29 -26.44
CA ASP A 203 -2.85 25.50 -25.75
C ASP A 203 -3.51 25.14 -24.42
N SER A 204 -4.33 24.07 -24.38
CA SER A 204 -4.93 23.59 -23.15
C SER A 204 -3.87 23.12 -22.12
N LEU A 205 -2.79 22.49 -22.59
CA LEU A 205 -1.69 22.12 -21.71
C LEU A 205 -0.99 23.36 -21.16
N ASN A 206 -0.67 24.34 -22.03
CA ASN A 206 0.01 25.57 -21.61
C ASN A 206 -0.80 26.34 -20.57
N GLU A 207 -2.12 26.48 -20.79
CA GLU A 207 -3.04 27.11 -19.85
C GLU A 207 -3.05 26.41 -18.48
N ILE A 208 -3.24 25.09 -18.47
CA ILE A 208 -3.35 24.33 -17.21
C ILE A 208 -2.01 24.26 -16.47
N TRP A 209 -0.88 24.18 -17.18
CA TRP A 209 0.45 24.21 -16.56
C TRP A 209 0.92 25.63 -16.21
N GLY A 210 0.21 26.67 -16.60
CA GLY A 210 0.60 28.07 -16.37
C GLY A 210 1.92 28.44 -17.06
N ASN A 211 2.14 27.94 -18.27
CA ASN A 211 3.43 28.01 -18.97
C ASN A 211 3.82 29.42 -19.46
N GLU A 212 2.97 30.41 -19.32
CA GLU A 212 3.33 31.82 -19.51
C GLU A 212 4.37 32.28 -18.48
N PHE A 213 4.34 31.67 -17.30
CA PHE A 213 5.32 31.94 -16.25
C PHE A 213 6.73 31.51 -16.70
N TRP A 214 7.68 32.44 -16.66
CA TRP A 214 9.05 32.26 -17.11
C TRP A 214 9.20 31.82 -18.58
N SER A 215 8.24 32.18 -19.46
CA SER A 215 8.27 31.81 -20.89
C SER A 215 8.40 30.32 -21.16
N GLN A 216 7.70 29.48 -20.40
CA GLN A 216 7.73 28.03 -20.55
C GLN A 216 6.74 27.51 -21.62
N THR A 217 6.06 28.40 -22.36
CA THR A 217 5.04 28.05 -23.36
C THR A 217 5.60 27.17 -24.48
N TYR A 218 4.92 26.08 -24.76
CA TYR A 218 5.23 25.14 -25.84
C TYR A 218 4.37 25.44 -27.08
N ASN A 219 4.93 25.25 -28.28
CA ASN A 219 4.19 25.36 -29.53
C ASN A 219 3.62 24.00 -30.02
N ASN A 220 4.19 22.92 -29.54
CA ASN A 220 3.73 21.56 -29.84
C ASN A 220 4.23 20.57 -28.76
N PHE A 221 3.62 19.38 -28.71
CA PHE A 221 3.96 18.35 -27.72
C PHE A 221 5.39 17.78 -27.87
N GLU A 222 5.99 17.87 -29.04
CA GLU A 222 7.34 17.32 -29.28
C GLU A 222 8.44 18.14 -28.57
N GLN A 223 8.15 19.38 -28.19
CA GLN A 223 9.05 20.21 -27.41
C GLN A 223 9.08 19.85 -25.92
N ILE A 224 8.10 19.08 -25.44
CA ILE A 224 7.99 18.75 -24.02
C ILE A 224 8.99 17.65 -23.69
N LEU A 225 9.77 17.88 -22.62
CA LEU A 225 10.65 16.87 -22.01
C LEU A 225 10.03 16.36 -20.70
N ILE A 226 10.39 15.14 -20.32
CA ILE A 226 10.10 14.64 -18.98
C ILE A 226 10.75 15.60 -17.97
N PRO A 227 9.98 16.17 -17.03
CA PRO A 227 10.52 17.12 -16.08
C PRO A 227 11.53 16.45 -15.13
N ASN A 228 12.76 16.98 -15.10
CA ASN A 228 13.83 16.49 -14.25
C ASN A 228 14.32 17.62 -13.36
N GLN A 229 14.12 17.52 -12.06
CA GLN A 229 14.50 18.54 -11.10
C GLN A 229 15.99 18.91 -11.14
N LYS A 230 16.86 17.93 -11.42
CA LYS A 230 18.32 18.18 -11.48
C LYS A 230 18.70 18.98 -12.72
N GLU A 231 18.11 18.65 -13.87
CA GLU A 231 18.35 19.35 -15.13
C GLU A 231 17.73 20.75 -15.13
N LEU A 232 16.64 20.94 -14.39
CA LEU A 232 15.92 22.20 -14.25
C LEU A 232 16.37 23.00 -13.00
N ALA A 233 17.54 22.69 -12.45
CA ALA A 233 18.12 23.40 -11.29
C ALA A 233 17.16 23.57 -10.10
N GLY A 234 16.27 22.59 -9.86
CA GLY A 234 15.30 22.62 -8.77
C GLY A 234 14.01 23.42 -9.05
N THR A 235 13.84 23.92 -10.28
CA THR A 235 12.72 24.83 -10.64
C THR A 235 11.72 24.21 -11.62
N ALA A 236 11.57 22.87 -11.63
CA ALA A 236 10.60 22.21 -12.50
C ALA A 236 9.17 22.70 -12.23
N ASN A 237 8.38 22.82 -13.29
CA ASN A 237 6.97 23.19 -13.19
C ASN A 237 6.19 22.14 -12.37
N PRO A 238 5.46 22.52 -11.31
CA PRO A 238 4.77 21.57 -10.41
C PRO A 238 3.68 20.77 -11.12
N HIS A 239 2.98 21.38 -12.08
CA HIS A 239 1.94 20.70 -12.84
C HIS A 239 2.53 19.63 -13.77
N ALA A 240 3.66 19.94 -14.42
CA ALA A 240 4.40 18.98 -15.24
C ALA A 240 4.92 17.80 -14.38
N MET A 241 5.44 18.08 -13.18
CA MET A 241 5.89 17.05 -12.24
C MET A 241 4.76 16.15 -11.77
N LEU A 242 3.60 16.71 -11.41
CA LEU A 242 2.44 15.93 -11.02
C LEU A 242 1.97 15.03 -12.18
N ASP A 243 1.93 15.57 -13.40
CA ASP A 243 1.55 14.79 -14.57
C ASP A 243 2.57 13.70 -14.93
N PHE A 244 3.85 13.95 -14.73
CA PHE A 244 4.86 12.90 -14.91
C PHE A 244 4.71 11.76 -13.88
N LYS A 245 4.38 12.07 -12.63
CA LYS A 245 4.07 11.05 -11.61
C LYS A 245 2.81 10.27 -11.94
N ARG A 246 1.75 10.94 -12.43
CA ARG A 246 0.53 10.31 -12.93
C ARG A 246 0.81 9.37 -14.11
N TYR A 247 1.59 9.84 -15.08
CA TYR A 247 2.02 9.04 -16.22
C TYR A 247 2.78 7.79 -15.79
N THR A 248 3.76 7.93 -14.88
CA THR A 248 4.55 6.79 -14.38
C THR A 248 3.66 5.74 -13.71
N ALA A 249 2.67 6.17 -12.93
CA ALA A 249 1.72 5.26 -12.30
C ALA A 249 0.79 4.57 -13.31
N ASP A 250 0.35 5.28 -14.35
CA ASP A 250 -0.44 4.73 -15.45
C ASP A 250 0.38 3.74 -16.28
N GLU A 251 1.66 4.03 -16.54
CA GLU A 251 2.56 3.14 -17.26
C GLU A 251 2.80 1.83 -16.51
N ALA A 252 3.08 1.92 -15.19
CA ALA A 252 3.21 0.75 -14.34
C ALA A 252 1.93 -0.11 -14.34
N ALA A 253 0.77 0.52 -14.21
CA ALA A 253 -0.51 -0.18 -14.23
C ALA A 253 -0.79 -0.80 -15.60
N SER A 254 -0.51 -0.08 -16.69
CA SER A 254 -0.68 -0.58 -18.06
C SER A 254 0.17 -1.81 -18.34
N PHE A 255 1.41 -1.82 -17.86
CA PHE A 255 2.32 -2.97 -18.01
C PHE A 255 1.84 -4.21 -17.23
N ILE A 256 1.29 -4.02 -16.04
CA ILE A 256 0.72 -5.12 -15.25
C ILE A 256 -0.60 -5.61 -15.86
N ASN A 257 -1.50 -4.71 -16.23
CA ASN A 257 -2.77 -5.03 -16.87
C ASN A 257 -2.57 -5.74 -18.22
N PHE A 258 -1.58 -5.32 -19.01
CA PHE A 258 -1.19 -5.98 -20.26
C PHE A 258 -0.81 -7.46 -20.07
N GLN A 259 0.00 -7.78 -19.05
CA GLN A 259 0.35 -9.16 -18.74
C GLN A 259 -0.86 -9.96 -18.23
N ASN A 260 -1.72 -9.32 -17.40
CA ASN A 260 -2.97 -9.94 -16.96
C ASN A 260 -3.84 -10.37 -18.15
N ASP A 261 -3.98 -9.48 -19.15
CA ASP A 261 -4.83 -9.76 -20.32
C ASP A 261 -4.30 -10.92 -21.16
N ILE A 262 -2.97 -11.10 -21.22
CA ILE A 262 -2.36 -12.27 -21.85
C ILE A 262 -2.65 -13.55 -21.03
N LEU A 263 -2.44 -13.50 -19.71
CA LEU A 263 -2.69 -14.66 -18.82
C LEU A 263 -4.15 -15.09 -18.90
N ARG A 264 -5.10 -14.16 -18.88
CA ARG A 264 -6.54 -14.45 -18.92
C ARG A 264 -7.01 -15.19 -20.17
N GLN A 265 -6.28 -15.10 -21.28
CA GLN A 265 -6.62 -15.88 -22.48
C GLN A 265 -6.45 -17.38 -22.28
N TYR A 266 -5.63 -17.80 -21.32
CA TYR A 266 -5.26 -19.21 -21.12
C TYR A 266 -5.50 -19.70 -19.70
N ALA A 267 -5.49 -18.81 -18.71
CA ALA A 267 -5.69 -19.15 -17.32
C ALA A 267 -7.13 -19.57 -17.04
N SER A 268 -7.28 -20.69 -16.34
CA SER A 268 -8.56 -21.17 -15.84
C SER A 268 -9.28 -20.12 -14.97
N ALA A 269 -10.59 -20.09 -15.01
CA ALA A 269 -11.40 -19.23 -14.13
C ALA A 269 -11.18 -19.49 -12.62
N ASN A 270 -10.58 -20.63 -12.27
CA ASN A 270 -10.24 -20.99 -10.90
C ASN A 270 -8.86 -20.53 -10.47
N GLN A 271 -8.08 -19.96 -11.37
CA GLN A 271 -6.77 -19.37 -11.08
C GLN A 271 -6.93 -17.85 -10.95
N TRP A 272 -6.54 -17.30 -9.80
CA TRP A 272 -6.52 -15.86 -9.59
C TRP A 272 -5.23 -15.24 -10.13
N ILE A 273 -5.28 -13.94 -10.43
CA ILE A 273 -4.12 -13.16 -10.88
C ILE A 273 -3.97 -11.92 -10.00
N THR A 274 -2.75 -11.71 -9.49
CA THR A 274 -2.36 -10.58 -8.66
C THR A 274 -0.95 -10.09 -9.02
N THR A 275 -0.51 -9.00 -8.42
CA THR A 275 0.90 -8.61 -8.27
C THR A 275 1.16 -8.22 -6.83
N ASN A 276 2.42 -8.22 -6.39
CA ASN A 276 2.81 -7.77 -5.08
C ASN A 276 3.29 -6.30 -5.15
N VAL A 277 2.59 -5.41 -4.49
CA VAL A 277 2.97 -4.00 -4.45
C VAL A 277 3.69 -3.64 -3.15
N ARG A 278 4.48 -2.58 -3.19
CA ARG A 278 4.98 -1.91 -1.98
C ARG A 278 4.07 -0.70 -1.69
N PRO A 279 3.16 -0.77 -0.72
CA PRO A 279 2.05 0.20 -0.57
C PRO A 279 2.45 1.67 -0.36
N ARG A 280 3.73 1.95 -0.11
CA ARG A 280 4.27 3.32 0.08
C ARG A 280 5.25 3.74 -1.02
N THR A 281 5.24 3.08 -2.17
CA THR A 281 6.10 3.45 -3.29
C THR A 281 5.58 4.72 -3.95
N ALA A 282 6.47 5.66 -4.21
CA ALA A 282 6.13 6.97 -4.74
C ALA A 282 5.67 6.96 -6.21
N SER A 283 6.13 5.97 -7.00
CA SER A 283 5.91 5.90 -8.46
C SER A 283 4.73 5.04 -8.88
N VAL A 284 4.01 4.42 -7.95
CA VAL A 284 2.94 3.46 -8.27
C VAL A 284 1.68 3.79 -7.49
N ASP A 285 0.55 3.76 -8.17
CA ASP A 285 -0.77 3.75 -7.56
C ASP A 285 -1.43 2.38 -7.77
N PRO A 286 -1.48 1.53 -6.74
CA PRO A 286 -2.03 0.18 -6.88
C PRO A 286 -3.48 0.14 -7.36
N ALA A 287 -4.26 1.18 -7.10
CA ALA A 287 -5.65 1.25 -7.50
C ALA A 287 -5.86 1.35 -9.02
N ARG A 288 -4.81 1.69 -9.78
CA ARG A 288 -4.84 1.74 -11.25
C ARG A 288 -4.63 0.38 -11.92
N MET A 289 -4.23 -0.64 -11.16
CA MET A 289 -4.08 -2.03 -11.64
C MET A 289 -5.43 -2.77 -11.59
N ASP A 290 -6.40 -2.28 -12.33
CA ASP A 290 -7.81 -2.63 -12.19
C ASP A 290 -8.24 -3.92 -12.92
N HIS A 291 -7.39 -4.50 -13.80
CA HIS A 291 -7.64 -5.80 -14.45
C HIS A 291 -7.37 -6.99 -13.53
N LEU A 292 -6.60 -6.81 -12.45
CA LEU A 292 -6.29 -7.88 -11.50
C LEU A 292 -7.51 -8.32 -10.68
N ASP A 293 -7.55 -9.57 -10.25
CA ASP A 293 -8.61 -10.05 -9.33
C ASP A 293 -8.53 -9.35 -7.97
N PHE A 294 -7.32 -9.19 -7.46
CA PHE A 294 -7.01 -8.48 -6.23
C PHE A 294 -5.55 -8.04 -6.23
N LEU A 295 -5.15 -7.32 -5.19
CA LEU A 295 -3.77 -6.91 -4.99
C LEU A 295 -3.18 -7.59 -3.76
N SER A 296 -1.94 -8.04 -3.87
CA SER A 296 -1.12 -8.48 -2.76
C SER A 296 -0.02 -7.46 -2.47
N TYR A 297 0.72 -7.63 -1.38
CA TYR A 297 1.77 -6.71 -1.03
C TYR A 297 3.00 -7.40 -0.44
N THR A 298 4.12 -6.65 -0.41
CA THR A 298 5.39 -7.05 0.20
C THR A 298 5.70 -6.22 1.44
N ARG A 299 6.22 -6.86 2.51
CA ARG A 299 6.69 -6.15 3.72
C ARG A 299 7.95 -6.74 4.33
N TYR A 300 8.91 -5.82 4.55
CA TYR A 300 10.15 -6.04 5.29
C TYR A 300 10.21 -5.03 6.44
N LEU A 301 10.41 -5.50 7.63
CA LEU A 301 10.08 -4.82 8.88
C LEU A 301 11.33 -4.43 9.67
N VAL A 302 12.29 -5.34 9.80
CA VAL A 302 13.54 -5.13 10.54
C VAL A 302 14.69 -5.00 9.55
N ASN A 303 14.94 -3.75 9.10
CA ASN A 303 15.93 -3.39 8.09
C ASN A 303 16.60 -2.03 8.34
N GLY A 304 16.54 -1.55 9.59
CA GLY A 304 17.15 -0.30 10.02
C GLY A 304 16.37 0.98 9.64
N ARG A 305 15.12 0.85 9.18
CA ARG A 305 14.24 2.00 8.86
C ARG A 305 13.22 2.28 9.96
N HIS A 306 12.86 1.28 10.74
CA HIS A 306 11.87 1.36 11.81
C HIS A 306 12.55 1.43 13.17
N LYS A 307 12.04 2.26 14.05
CA LYS A 307 12.58 2.42 15.42
C LYS A 307 11.91 1.46 16.40
N GLY A 308 10.63 1.16 16.17
CA GLY A 308 9.79 0.40 17.09
C GLY A 308 9.54 1.12 18.43
N TYR A 309 9.15 0.37 19.42
CA TYR A 309 8.70 0.89 20.72
C TYR A 309 9.54 0.31 21.86
N GLY A 310 10.28 1.17 22.57
CA GLY A 310 11.19 0.79 23.65
C GLY A 310 12.56 0.32 23.16
N GLU A 311 13.40 -0.20 24.06
CA GLU A 311 14.82 -0.46 23.81
C GLU A 311 15.06 -1.47 22.67
N GLN A 312 14.27 -2.55 22.60
CA GLN A 312 14.40 -3.59 21.57
C GLN A 312 13.45 -3.37 20.37
N GLY A 313 12.70 -2.28 20.35
CA GLY A 313 11.70 -2.00 19.32
C GLY A 313 12.23 -2.08 17.88
N PHE A 314 13.48 -1.67 17.63
CA PHE A 314 14.12 -1.74 16.32
C PHE A 314 14.28 -3.18 15.78
N ARG A 315 14.14 -4.21 16.64
CA ARG A 315 14.14 -5.63 16.29
C ARG A 315 12.74 -6.21 16.10
N ILE A 316 11.70 -5.46 16.51
CA ILE A 316 10.29 -5.86 16.43
C ILE A 316 9.57 -5.11 15.31
N SER A 317 9.91 -3.83 15.08
CA SER A 317 9.33 -2.87 14.11
C SER A 317 8.25 -1.97 14.70
N ASP A 318 7.76 -1.05 13.86
CA ASP A 318 6.58 -0.25 14.10
C ASP A 318 5.31 -1.03 13.71
N VAL A 319 4.13 -0.58 14.15
CA VAL A 319 2.84 -1.24 13.87
C VAL A 319 2.33 -0.96 12.46
N ASP A 320 2.60 0.23 11.94
CA ASP A 320 2.02 0.70 10.68
C ASP A 320 2.51 -0.01 9.42
N PRO A 321 3.71 -0.61 9.31
CA PRO A 321 4.10 -1.25 8.06
C PRO A 321 3.14 -2.36 7.61
N ILE A 322 2.73 -3.24 8.51
CA ILE A 322 1.75 -4.29 8.21
C ILE A 322 0.34 -3.72 8.27
N GLY A 323 -0.03 -3.05 9.37
CA GLY A 323 -1.38 -2.58 9.59
C GLY A 323 -1.88 -1.65 8.47
N PHE A 324 -1.08 -0.63 8.11
CA PHE A 324 -1.41 0.26 6.99
C PHE A 324 -1.57 -0.51 5.68
N SER A 325 -0.71 -1.50 5.41
CA SER A 325 -0.80 -2.29 4.18
C SER A 325 -2.06 -3.13 4.13
N ASN A 326 -2.40 -3.79 5.25
CA ASN A 326 -3.66 -4.53 5.38
C ASN A 326 -4.86 -3.64 5.06
N ASP A 327 -4.93 -2.48 5.74
CA ASP A 327 -6.11 -1.60 5.71
C ASP A 327 -6.21 -0.79 4.40
N PHE A 328 -5.10 -0.62 3.67
CA PHE A 328 -5.09 0.03 2.36
C PHE A 328 -5.36 -0.96 1.22
N ILE A 329 -4.55 -2.01 1.09
CA ILE A 329 -4.60 -2.88 -0.08
C ILE A 329 -5.91 -3.69 -0.12
N ARG A 330 -6.38 -4.17 1.05
CA ARG A 330 -7.68 -4.86 1.15
C ARG A 330 -8.84 -4.01 0.59
N ASN A 331 -8.82 -2.71 0.81
CA ASN A 331 -9.91 -1.82 0.42
C ASN A 331 -9.91 -1.43 -1.08
N ILE A 332 -8.93 -1.88 -1.87
CA ILE A 332 -8.92 -1.66 -3.32
C ILE A 332 -9.85 -2.65 -4.04
N LYS A 333 -9.80 -3.94 -3.68
CA LYS A 333 -10.57 -5.03 -4.33
C LYS A 333 -11.31 -5.95 -3.34
N GLY A 334 -11.44 -5.56 -2.08
CA GLY A 334 -12.18 -6.31 -1.05
C GLY A 334 -11.39 -7.41 -0.35
N ILE A 335 -10.30 -7.90 -0.92
CA ILE A 335 -9.40 -8.89 -0.32
C ILE A 335 -7.93 -8.54 -0.59
N THR A 336 -7.03 -9.16 0.17
CA THR A 336 -5.58 -9.08 -0.04
C THR A 336 -4.87 -10.32 0.52
N GLY A 337 -3.60 -10.46 0.17
CA GLY A 337 -2.66 -11.41 0.75
C GLY A 337 -1.28 -10.79 0.84
N VAL A 338 -0.42 -11.35 1.66
CA VAL A 338 0.99 -10.97 1.72
C VAL A 338 1.79 -11.91 0.83
N MET A 339 2.28 -11.38 -0.29
CA MET A 339 3.07 -12.18 -1.21
C MET A 339 4.50 -12.35 -0.72
N GLU A 340 5.09 -11.31 -0.11
CA GLU A 340 6.38 -11.43 0.54
C GLU A 340 6.36 -10.88 1.95
N ILE A 341 6.81 -11.68 2.92
CA ILE A 341 7.09 -11.22 4.27
C ILE A 341 8.48 -11.66 4.70
N GLN A 342 9.12 -10.79 5.46
CA GLN A 342 10.46 -11.01 6.00
C GLN A 342 10.51 -12.27 6.89
N PRO A 343 11.42 -13.24 6.60
CA PRO A 343 11.50 -14.50 7.35
C PRO A 343 12.47 -14.42 8.53
N GLY A 344 13.19 -13.31 8.69
CA GLY A 344 14.26 -13.12 9.67
C GLY A 344 15.19 -12.00 9.24
N GLN A 345 16.50 -12.15 9.47
CA GLN A 345 17.50 -11.17 9.08
C GLN A 345 17.55 -10.98 7.54
N VAL A 346 17.68 -9.75 7.09
CA VAL A 346 17.95 -9.39 5.68
C VAL A 346 19.39 -8.88 5.54
N ASN A 347 19.83 -8.58 4.30
CA ASN A 347 21.18 -8.08 4.05
C ASN A 347 21.27 -6.76 3.28
N TRP A 348 20.13 -6.19 2.91
CA TRP A 348 20.02 -4.98 2.07
C TRP A 348 19.45 -3.76 2.80
N GLY A 349 19.17 -3.87 4.09
CA GLY A 349 18.71 -2.76 4.91
C GLY A 349 19.82 -1.75 5.24
N ARG A 350 19.49 -0.62 5.85
CA ARG A 350 20.46 0.37 6.35
C ARG A 350 21.40 -0.23 7.39
N PHE A 351 20.87 -1.08 8.25
CA PHE A 351 21.57 -2.05 9.09
C PHE A 351 20.62 -3.25 9.31
N ASN A 352 21.16 -4.42 9.53
CA ASN A 352 20.42 -5.67 9.43
C ASN A 352 20.53 -6.45 10.76
N PRO A 353 19.82 -6.06 11.82
CA PRO A 353 19.86 -6.76 13.09
C PRO A 353 19.09 -8.07 13.01
N GLN A 354 19.39 -8.99 13.92
CA GLN A 354 18.51 -10.12 14.17
C GLN A 354 17.15 -9.63 14.65
N THR A 355 16.09 -10.30 14.27
CA THR A 355 14.75 -10.05 14.80
C THR A 355 14.66 -10.46 16.27
N TYR A 356 13.81 -9.78 17.03
CA TYR A 356 13.52 -10.18 18.40
C TYR A 356 12.80 -11.54 18.41
N PRO A 357 13.09 -12.45 19.37
CA PRO A 357 12.37 -13.72 19.45
C PRO A 357 10.85 -13.52 19.53
N GLY A 358 10.09 -14.17 18.66
CA GLY A 358 8.64 -14.00 18.52
C GLY A 358 8.21 -12.95 17.50
N ALA A 359 9.11 -12.08 17.03
CA ALA A 359 8.74 -10.99 16.11
C ALA A 359 8.20 -11.50 14.77
N VAL A 360 8.78 -12.54 14.20
CA VAL A 360 8.31 -13.12 12.93
C VAL A 360 6.91 -13.71 13.13
N ARG A 361 6.65 -14.42 14.21
CA ARG A 361 5.34 -14.95 14.56
C ARG A 361 4.32 -13.81 14.80
N LEU A 362 4.69 -12.74 15.51
CA LEU A 362 3.88 -11.54 15.72
C LEU A 362 3.43 -10.94 14.39
N TRP A 363 4.34 -10.78 13.42
CA TRP A 363 4.01 -10.22 12.10
C TRP A 363 3.00 -11.07 11.34
N HIS A 364 3.12 -12.40 11.43
CA HIS A 364 2.15 -13.32 10.80
C HIS A 364 0.76 -13.17 11.42
N TYR A 365 0.69 -13.00 12.74
CA TYR A 365 -0.60 -12.72 13.39
C TYR A 365 -1.15 -11.34 13.09
N HIS A 366 -0.31 -10.35 12.84
CA HIS A 366 -0.78 -9.05 12.36
C HIS A 366 -1.32 -9.12 10.91
N VAL A 367 -0.66 -9.91 10.06
CA VAL A 367 -1.19 -10.25 8.72
C VAL A 367 -2.53 -10.97 8.84
N PHE A 368 -2.62 -11.97 9.71
CA PHE A 368 -3.85 -12.67 10.02
C PHE A 368 -4.95 -11.70 10.49
N ALA A 369 -4.68 -10.87 11.48
CA ALA A 369 -5.63 -9.90 12.05
C ALA A 369 -6.20 -8.94 10.99
N GLY A 370 -5.38 -8.55 10.00
CA GLY A 370 -5.78 -7.67 8.89
C GLY A 370 -6.68 -8.31 7.83
N GLY A 371 -7.10 -9.58 8.00
CA GLY A 371 -8.03 -10.24 7.07
C GLY A 371 -7.38 -10.80 5.80
N ASN A 372 -6.05 -10.90 5.76
CA ASN A 372 -5.35 -11.48 4.61
C ASN A 372 -5.74 -12.93 4.37
N LYS A 373 -5.78 -13.33 3.09
CA LYS A 373 -6.14 -14.68 2.66
C LYS A 373 -4.96 -15.63 2.64
N PHE A 374 -3.76 -15.11 2.48
CA PHE A 374 -2.53 -15.89 2.52
C PHE A 374 -1.34 -15.04 3.01
N VAL A 375 -0.31 -15.73 3.48
CA VAL A 375 1.01 -15.16 3.81
C VAL A 375 2.09 -16.05 3.19
N CYS A 376 2.98 -15.46 2.40
CA CYS A 376 4.07 -16.13 1.73
C CYS A 376 5.41 -15.59 2.21
N HIS A 377 6.31 -16.48 2.62
CA HIS A 377 7.61 -16.10 3.16
C HIS A 377 8.65 -15.97 2.05
N TYR A 378 9.42 -14.92 2.06
CA TYR A 378 10.58 -14.78 1.24
C TYR A 378 11.83 -15.01 2.07
N ARG A 379 12.46 -16.18 2.08
CA ARG A 379 12.32 -17.35 1.22
C ARG A 379 12.51 -18.66 2.03
N PHE A 380 12.30 -19.84 1.38
CA PHE A 380 12.42 -21.12 2.08
C PHE A 380 13.86 -21.42 2.49
N ARG A 381 14.82 -21.34 1.56
CA ARG A 381 16.24 -21.58 1.82
C ARG A 381 17.06 -20.31 1.72
N GLN A 382 17.99 -20.12 2.65
CA GLN A 382 18.98 -19.07 2.58
C GLN A 382 19.91 -19.33 1.36
N PRO A 383 20.12 -18.35 0.46
CA PRO A 383 20.98 -18.54 -0.71
C PRO A 383 22.45 -18.63 -0.30
N LEU A 384 23.18 -19.48 -1.03
CA LEU A 384 24.62 -19.65 -0.80
C LEU A 384 25.49 -18.73 -1.67
N LYS A 385 24.89 -18.14 -2.71
CA LYS A 385 25.55 -17.28 -3.70
C LYS A 385 24.59 -16.16 -4.13
N GLY A 386 25.13 -15.15 -4.78
CA GLY A 386 24.38 -14.03 -5.29
C GLY A 386 24.23 -12.90 -4.26
N SER A 387 23.42 -11.89 -4.58
CA SER A 387 23.33 -10.64 -3.83
C SER A 387 22.69 -10.78 -2.44
N GLU A 388 21.98 -11.88 -2.19
CA GLU A 388 21.20 -12.08 -0.95
C GLU A 388 21.75 -13.20 -0.05
N GLN A 389 23.05 -13.44 -0.04
CA GLN A 389 23.68 -14.54 0.73
C GLN A 389 23.36 -14.50 2.24
N TYR A 390 23.19 -13.31 2.81
CA TYR A 390 22.83 -13.13 4.23
C TYR A 390 21.33 -12.93 4.46
N HIS A 391 20.52 -13.10 3.42
CA HIS A 391 19.07 -13.07 3.58
C HIS A 391 18.58 -14.40 4.15
N TYR A 392 18.01 -14.39 5.33
CA TYR A 392 17.51 -15.59 5.99
C TYR A 392 16.46 -16.33 5.17
N GLY A 393 16.41 -17.64 5.40
CA GLY A 393 15.34 -18.51 4.95
C GLY A 393 14.65 -19.19 6.13
N THR A 394 13.58 -19.90 5.85
CA THR A 394 12.95 -20.82 6.81
C THR A 394 13.97 -21.91 7.23
N LEU A 395 14.80 -22.34 6.28
CA LEU A 395 15.94 -23.24 6.55
C LEU A 395 17.26 -22.45 6.58
N GLN A 396 18.22 -22.99 7.35
CA GLN A 396 19.60 -22.52 7.38
C GLN A 396 20.34 -22.82 6.06
N THR A 397 21.61 -22.41 6.00
CA THR A 397 22.48 -22.61 4.83
C THR A 397 22.73 -24.07 4.48
N ASP A 398 22.62 -25.00 5.44
CA ASP A 398 22.72 -26.45 5.20
C ASP A 398 21.52 -27.00 4.41
N GLY A 399 20.43 -26.23 4.28
CA GLY A 399 19.22 -26.61 3.55
C GLY A 399 18.42 -27.73 4.22
N VAL A 400 18.67 -28.02 5.50
CA VAL A 400 18.03 -29.09 6.26
C VAL A 400 17.50 -28.59 7.62
N SER A 401 18.34 -27.87 8.34
CA SER A 401 18.03 -27.35 9.68
C SER A 401 17.07 -26.15 9.61
N VAL A 402 15.99 -26.20 10.39
CA VAL A 402 15.07 -25.07 10.50
C VAL A 402 15.75 -23.93 11.25
N SER A 403 15.74 -22.73 10.71
CA SER A 403 16.31 -21.54 11.33
C SER A 403 15.53 -21.14 12.61
N ASN A 404 16.12 -20.28 13.45
CA ASN A 404 15.41 -19.82 14.66
C ASN A 404 14.08 -19.15 14.32
N THR A 405 14.06 -18.26 13.34
CA THR A 405 12.85 -17.62 12.86
C THR A 405 11.95 -18.56 12.09
N GLY A 406 12.53 -19.57 11.39
CA GLY A 406 11.77 -20.64 10.75
C GLY A 406 10.93 -21.45 11.75
N LYS A 407 11.41 -21.64 12.98
CA LYS A 407 10.63 -22.29 14.06
C LYS A 407 9.38 -21.48 14.44
N GLU A 408 9.46 -20.14 14.44
CA GLU A 408 8.32 -19.26 14.69
C GLU A 408 7.25 -19.39 13.58
N ILE A 409 7.68 -19.54 12.33
CA ILE A 409 6.80 -19.76 11.20
C ILE A 409 6.08 -21.11 11.30
N VAL A 410 6.83 -22.17 11.61
CA VAL A 410 6.27 -23.53 11.82
C VAL A 410 5.29 -23.53 13.00
N GLN A 411 5.59 -22.79 14.06
CA GLN A 411 4.67 -22.61 15.18
C GLN A 411 3.37 -21.92 14.74
N PHE A 412 3.45 -20.84 13.96
CA PHE A 412 2.29 -20.16 13.40
C PHE A 412 1.44 -21.11 12.54
N ASN A 413 2.05 -21.89 11.64
CA ASN A 413 1.34 -22.85 10.80
C ASN A 413 0.54 -23.87 11.62
N LYS A 414 1.12 -24.35 12.74
CA LYS A 414 0.43 -25.28 13.65
C LYS A 414 -0.73 -24.59 14.38
N GLU A 415 -0.50 -23.39 14.91
CA GLU A 415 -1.50 -22.64 15.69
C GLU A 415 -2.70 -22.21 14.83
N ILE A 416 -2.50 -21.87 13.56
CA ILE A 416 -3.59 -21.56 12.62
C ILE A 416 -4.49 -22.78 12.42
N ASN A 417 -3.96 -24.01 12.35
CA ASN A 417 -4.76 -25.21 12.26
C ASN A 417 -5.66 -25.41 13.48
N ASP A 418 -5.22 -25.00 14.66
CA ASP A 418 -6.06 -25.05 15.86
C ASP A 418 -7.11 -23.93 15.86
N LEU A 419 -6.78 -22.72 15.39
CA LEU A 419 -7.74 -21.62 15.26
C LEU A 419 -8.83 -21.90 14.21
N ARG A 420 -8.52 -22.66 13.15
CA ARG A 420 -9.53 -23.12 12.16
C ARG A 420 -10.66 -23.91 12.80
N LYS A 421 -10.39 -24.70 13.85
CA LYS A 421 -11.39 -25.47 14.60
C LYS A 421 -12.35 -24.58 15.39
N GLU A 422 -11.90 -23.41 15.78
CA GLU A 422 -12.67 -22.41 16.53
C GLU A 422 -13.33 -21.35 15.60
N TYR A 423 -13.04 -21.39 14.30
CA TYR A 423 -13.48 -20.38 13.35
C TYR A 423 -14.99 -20.49 13.04
N ASN A 424 -15.64 -19.32 13.00
CA ASN A 424 -17.02 -19.21 12.53
C ASN A 424 -17.10 -18.17 11.40
N PRO A 425 -17.26 -18.60 10.14
CA PRO A 425 -17.28 -17.71 8.97
C PRO A 425 -18.49 -16.75 8.94
N ASN A 426 -19.47 -16.94 9.82
CA ASN A 426 -20.66 -16.10 9.94
C ASN A 426 -20.55 -15.04 11.06
N SER A 427 -19.39 -14.93 11.70
CA SER A 427 -19.14 -13.89 12.71
C SER A 427 -19.30 -12.49 12.12
N LYS A 428 -20.01 -11.63 12.83
CA LYS A 428 -20.23 -10.22 12.43
C LYS A 428 -19.43 -9.30 13.32
N LEU A 429 -19.01 -8.18 12.74
CA LEU A 429 -18.35 -7.12 13.49
C LEU A 429 -19.22 -6.71 14.70
N PRO A 430 -18.69 -6.73 15.92
CA PRO A 430 -19.43 -6.31 17.12
C PRO A 430 -19.99 -4.90 17.00
N VAL A 431 -21.19 -4.68 17.53
CA VAL A 431 -21.92 -3.40 17.40
C VAL A 431 -21.10 -2.23 17.93
N HIS A 432 -20.39 -2.41 19.05
CA HIS A 432 -19.56 -1.34 19.62
C HIS A 432 -18.38 -0.97 18.68
N LEU A 433 -17.77 -1.93 18.00
CA LEU A 433 -16.72 -1.67 17.00
C LEU A 433 -17.29 -1.04 15.72
N ALA A 434 -18.48 -1.48 15.29
CA ALA A 434 -19.15 -0.89 14.13
C ALA A 434 -19.47 0.62 14.32
N LYS A 435 -19.82 1.03 15.55
CA LYS A 435 -20.09 2.43 15.90
C LYS A 435 -18.88 3.36 15.78
N VAL A 436 -17.68 2.83 15.92
CA VAL A 436 -16.43 3.61 15.86
C VAL A 436 -15.61 3.33 14.61
N LYS A 437 -16.15 2.52 13.67
CA LYS A 437 -15.46 2.22 12.41
C LYS A 437 -15.08 3.49 11.67
N THR A 438 -13.84 3.60 11.25
CA THR A 438 -13.27 4.83 10.70
C THR A 438 -12.65 4.58 9.34
N ALA A 439 -12.82 5.55 8.43
CA ALA A 439 -12.03 5.60 7.21
C ALA A 439 -10.99 6.72 7.26
N ILE A 440 -9.82 6.44 6.72
CA ILE A 440 -8.81 7.46 6.37
C ILE A 440 -8.79 7.60 4.86
N LEU A 441 -8.97 8.81 4.36
CA LEU A 441 -8.84 9.10 2.93
C LEU A 441 -7.37 9.17 2.53
N ARG A 442 -7.03 8.50 1.43
CA ARG A 442 -5.71 8.53 0.81
C ARG A 442 -5.84 8.83 -0.69
N SER A 443 -5.08 9.80 -1.15
CA SER A 443 -4.93 10.13 -2.56
C SER A 443 -3.46 10.13 -2.95
N SER A 444 -3.10 9.39 -4.01
CA SER A 444 -1.74 9.40 -4.55
C SER A 444 -1.37 10.77 -5.09
N ASP A 445 -2.29 11.44 -5.78
CA ASP A 445 -2.08 12.79 -6.33
C ASP A 445 -1.75 13.80 -5.23
N ASN A 446 -2.46 13.77 -4.10
CA ASN A 446 -2.16 14.62 -2.94
C ASN A 446 -0.76 14.38 -2.38
N ILE A 447 -0.36 13.11 -2.26
CA ILE A 447 0.98 12.76 -1.77
C ILE A 447 2.04 13.26 -2.74
N TRP A 448 1.87 13.01 -4.03
CA TRP A 448 2.83 13.38 -5.07
C TRP A 448 3.03 14.89 -5.19
N GLU A 449 1.94 15.66 -5.12
CA GLU A 449 1.98 17.10 -5.21
C GLU A 449 2.68 17.71 -3.99
N MET A 450 2.29 17.32 -2.78
CA MET A 450 2.89 17.84 -1.55
C MET A 450 4.34 17.41 -1.34
N ASP A 451 4.74 16.23 -1.84
CA ASP A 451 6.15 15.81 -1.83
C ASP A 451 7.00 16.65 -2.78
N PHE A 452 6.40 17.22 -3.83
CA PHE A 452 7.10 18.10 -4.77
C PHE A 452 7.16 19.56 -4.27
N GLN A 453 6.09 20.06 -3.65
CA GLN A 453 6.01 21.39 -3.05
C GLN A 453 5.75 21.32 -1.52
N PRO A 454 6.67 20.78 -0.73
CA PRO A 454 6.46 20.57 0.69
C PRO A 454 6.38 21.86 1.50
N GLN A 455 6.94 22.98 1.02
CA GLN A 455 7.09 24.30 1.66
C GLN A 455 8.09 24.32 2.83
N THR A 456 8.38 23.19 3.43
CA THR A 456 9.42 22.99 4.44
C THR A 456 10.00 21.58 4.29
N ASP A 457 11.29 21.41 4.49
CA ASP A 457 12.00 20.11 4.46
C ASP A 457 11.57 19.17 5.58
N GLN A 458 10.85 19.66 6.57
CA GLN A 458 10.29 18.86 7.64
C GLN A 458 8.98 18.18 7.23
N TRP A 459 8.28 18.66 6.18
CA TRP A 459 7.02 18.09 5.77
C TRP A 459 7.20 16.73 5.08
N ASN A 460 6.47 15.74 5.56
CA ASN A 460 6.31 14.45 4.90
C ASN A 460 4.86 14.00 5.00
N THR A 461 4.17 13.98 3.86
CA THR A 461 2.74 13.67 3.77
C THR A 461 2.38 12.30 4.31
N MET A 462 3.21 11.29 4.05
CA MET A 462 2.98 9.95 4.57
C MET A 462 3.17 9.88 6.08
N THR A 463 4.16 10.58 6.63
CA THR A 463 4.37 10.66 8.10
C THR A 463 3.17 11.32 8.77
N HIS A 464 2.65 12.40 8.20
CA HIS A 464 1.45 13.06 8.69
C HIS A 464 0.23 12.12 8.69
N LEU A 465 -0.02 11.41 7.58
CA LEU A 465 -1.10 10.42 7.51
C LEU A 465 -0.94 9.29 8.52
N ILE A 466 0.27 8.73 8.64
CA ILE A 466 0.58 7.63 9.56
C ILE A 466 0.39 8.06 11.02
N LYS A 467 0.62 9.32 11.37
CA LYS A 467 0.34 9.86 12.71
C LYS A 467 -1.12 9.64 13.11
N TYR A 468 -2.07 9.96 12.22
CA TYR A 468 -3.50 9.71 12.44
C TYR A 468 -3.79 8.21 12.48
N TYR A 469 -3.23 7.44 11.55
CA TYR A 469 -3.40 5.99 11.52
C TYR A 469 -2.97 5.32 12.85
N ASN A 470 -1.76 5.61 13.31
CA ASN A 470 -1.23 5.04 14.55
C ASN A 470 -2.07 5.46 15.77
N THR A 471 -2.56 6.69 15.79
CA THR A 471 -3.46 7.17 16.85
C THR A 471 -4.76 6.35 16.89
N LEU A 472 -5.41 6.12 15.74
CA LEU A 472 -6.62 5.31 15.66
C LEU A 472 -6.39 3.87 16.13
N LYS A 473 -5.23 3.31 15.82
CA LYS A 473 -4.87 1.95 16.29
C LYS A 473 -4.72 1.88 17.80
N THR A 474 -4.25 2.94 18.48
CA THR A 474 -4.24 2.98 19.95
C THR A 474 -5.64 3.02 20.56
N PHE A 475 -6.65 3.43 19.80
CA PHE A 475 -8.04 3.38 20.20
C PHE A 475 -8.73 2.04 19.93
N GLY A 476 -8.05 1.10 19.28
CA GLY A 476 -8.61 -0.18 18.86
C GLY A 476 -9.76 -0.03 17.86
N VAL A 477 -9.74 1.03 17.08
CA VAL A 477 -10.78 1.38 16.12
C VAL A 477 -10.57 0.60 14.82
N PRO A 478 -11.58 -0.14 14.33
CA PRO A 478 -11.53 -0.73 13.00
C PRO A 478 -11.32 0.37 11.95
N THR A 479 -10.19 0.32 11.27
CA THR A 479 -9.74 1.39 10.36
C THR A 479 -9.62 0.84 8.95
N ASP A 480 -10.23 1.54 7.99
CA ASP A 480 -10.03 1.32 6.56
C ASP A 480 -9.29 2.52 5.96
N ILE A 481 -8.32 2.28 5.09
CA ILE A 481 -7.70 3.32 4.27
C ILE A 481 -8.31 3.23 2.89
N VAL A 482 -8.99 4.30 2.48
CA VAL A 482 -9.86 4.27 1.30
C VAL A 482 -9.58 5.44 0.35
N ARG A 483 -10.03 5.28 -0.87
CA ARG A 483 -10.08 6.35 -1.86
C ARG A 483 -11.34 7.17 -1.67
N GLU A 484 -11.40 8.31 -2.35
CA GLU A 484 -12.55 9.22 -2.26
C GLU A 484 -13.81 8.73 -2.97
N ASP A 485 -13.71 7.72 -3.86
CA ASP A 485 -14.83 7.18 -4.64
C ASP A 485 -15.76 6.23 -3.85
N VAL A 486 -15.38 5.85 -2.63
CA VAL A 486 -16.20 4.97 -1.78
C VAL A 486 -17.44 5.68 -1.21
N ASP A 487 -18.42 4.88 -0.76
CA ASP A 487 -19.55 5.39 0.00
C ASP A 487 -19.11 5.72 1.45
N PHE A 488 -19.09 7.02 1.80
CA PHE A 488 -18.70 7.47 3.13
C PHE A 488 -19.74 7.13 4.21
N SER A 489 -21.00 6.87 3.85
CA SER A 489 -22.10 6.66 4.80
C SER A 489 -21.94 5.43 5.69
N VAL A 490 -21.07 4.50 5.30
CA VAL A 490 -20.76 3.27 6.06
C VAL A 490 -19.74 3.51 7.19
N TYR A 491 -19.19 4.72 7.28
CA TYR A 491 -18.20 5.10 8.28
C TYR A 491 -18.75 6.19 9.20
N PRO A 492 -18.87 5.94 10.51
CA PRO A 492 -19.21 6.99 11.48
C PRO A 492 -18.21 8.15 11.52
N VAL A 493 -16.92 7.84 11.34
CA VAL A 493 -15.83 8.83 11.32
C VAL A 493 -15.04 8.74 10.01
N LEU A 494 -14.78 9.89 9.41
CA LEU A 494 -13.96 10.04 8.20
C LEU A 494 -12.81 11.01 8.49
N VAL A 495 -11.58 10.58 8.30
CA VAL A 495 -10.38 11.41 8.47
C VAL A 495 -9.72 11.64 7.11
N ALA A 496 -9.50 12.89 6.74
CA ALA A 496 -8.83 13.29 5.50
C ALA A 496 -7.56 14.09 5.81
N PRO A 497 -6.42 13.42 6.08
CA PRO A 497 -5.18 14.08 6.46
C PRO A 497 -4.58 14.84 5.28
N ALA A 498 -4.32 16.15 5.44
CA ALA A 498 -3.70 17.02 4.46
C ALA A 498 -4.25 16.83 3.04
N TYR A 499 -5.57 16.89 2.88
CA TYR A 499 -6.23 16.64 1.59
C TYR A 499 -6.24 17.90 0.73
N GLN A 500 -5.09 18.22 0.13
CA GLN A 500 -4.83 19.52 -0.51
C GLN A 500 -5.57 19.71 -1.83
N LEU A 501 -5.60 18.67 -2.68
CA LEU A 501 -6.22 18.72 -4.00
C LEU A 501 -7.72 18.38 -3.92
N LEU A 502 -8.58 19.34 -4.15
CA LEU A 502 -10.04 19.17 -4.10
C LEU A 502 -10.72 19.61 -5.39
N ASP A 503 -11.99 19.23 -5.50
CA ASP A 503 -12.98 19.82 -6.39
C ASP A 503 -14.28 20.09 -5.62
N LYS A 504 -15.18 20.81 -6.27
CA LYS A 504 -16.49 21.16 -5.67
C LYS A 504 -17.37 19.94 -5.42
N GLU A 505 -17.17 18.85 -6.19
CA GLU A 505 -17.93 17.61 -6.03
C GLU A 505 -17.57 16.91 -4.71
N LEU A 506 -16.27 16.75 -4.41
CA LEU A 506 -15.84 16.12 -3.15
C LEU A 506 -16.27 16.94 -1.93
N ILE A 507 -16.19 18.28 -2.00
CA ILE A 507 -16.70 19.17 -0.93
C ILE A 507 -18.20 18.96 -0.71
N ALA A 508 -18.99 18.86 -1.79
CA ALA A 508 -20.43 18.58 -1.70
C ALA A 508 -20.72 17.20 -1.10
N ARG A 509 -19.94 16.17 -1.45
CA ARG A 509 -20.05 14.83 -0.85
C ARG A 509 -19.70 14.84 0.63
N TRP A 510 -18.66 15.54 1.06
CA TRP A 510 -18.33 15.72 2.47
C TRP A 510 -19.44 16.46 3.24
N THR A 511 -19.96 17.54 2.65
CA THR A 511 -21.07 18.28 3.24
C THR A 511 -22.32 17.40 3.43
N LYS A 512 -22.67 16.59 2.42
CA LYS A 512 -23.77 15.62 2.50
C LYS A 512 -23.54 14.57 3.57
N TYR A 513 -22.31 14.02 3.64
CA TYR A 513 -21.94 13.04 4.65
C TYR A 513 -22.13 13.59 6.07
N VAL A 514 -21.64 14.79 6.34
CA VAL A 514 -21.77 15.45 7.66
C VAL A 514 -23.23 15.77 7.98
N ASN A 515 -23.98 16.32 7.03
CA ASN A 515 -25.41 16.61 7.22
C ASN A 515 -26.19 15.37 7.66
N ASN A 516 -25.82 14.19 7.19
CA ASN A 516 -26.46 12.91 7.51
C ASN A 516 -26.00 12.30 8.84
N GLY A 517 -25.02 12.87 9.52
CA GLY A 517 -24.58 12.44 10.85
C GLY A 517 -23.14 11.95 10.94
N GLY A 518 -22.37 12.00 9.85
CA GLY A 518 -20.96 11.65 9.85
C GLY A 518 -20.08 12.66 10.59
N HIS A 519 -18.98 12.21 11.16
CA HIS A 519 -17.94 13.04 11.78
C HIS A 519 -16.74 13.13 10.85
N LEU A 520 -16.57 14.31 10.21
CA LEU A 520 -15.44 14.57 9.29
C LEU A 520 -14.30 15.26 10.05
N VAL A 521 -13.09 14.72 9.90
CA VAL A 521 -11.86 15.32 10.41
C VAL A 521 -10.99 15.72 9.23
N LEU A 522 -10.78 17.01 9.06
CA LEU A 522 -9.85 17.60 8.09
C LEU A 522 -8.63 18.12 8.83
N THR A 523 -7.49 18.17 8.15
CA THR A 523 -6.25 18.65 8.79
C THR A 523 -5.61 19.78 7.99
N CYS A 524 -4.55 20.35 8.51
CA CYS A 524 -3.79 21.40 7.85
C CYS A 524 -3.49 21.07 6.37
N ARG A 525 -3.32 22.10 5.55
CA ARG A 525 -3.10 22.02 4.08
C ARG A 525 -4.33 21.55 3.26
N THR A 526 -5.47 21.23 3.88
CA THR A 526 -6.65 20.76 3.15
C THR A 526 -7.23 21.87 2.27
N GLY A 527 -7.57 21.56 1.02
CA GLY A 527 -8.38 22.40 0.14
C GLY A 527 -7.67 23.59 -0.49
N GLN A 528 -6.35 23.64 -0.46
CA GLN A 528 -5.59 24.79 -0.97
C GLN A 528 -5.54 24.86 -2.50
N LYS A 529 -5.69 23.72 -3.20
CA LYS A 529 -5.50 23.60 -4.65
C LYS A 529 -6.61 22.81 -5.33
N ASP A 530 -6.78 23.05 -6.62
CA ASP A 530 -7.64 22.25 -7.49
C ASP A 530 -7.00 20.92 -7.89
N ARG A 531 -7.68 20.10 -8.71
CA ARG A 531 -7.19 18.79 -9.18
C ARG A 531 -5.97 18.86 -10.10
N ASN A 532 -5.66 20.04 -10.63
CA ASN A 532 -4.47 20.27 -11.45
C ASN A 532 -3.32 20.87 -10.65
N ALA A 533 -3.44 20.94 -9.31
CA ALA A 533 -2.48 21.54 -8.39
C ALA A 533 -2.35 23.08 -8.54
N ALA A 534 -3.32 23.74 -9.16
CA ALA A 534 -3.41 25.19 -9.17
C ALA A 534 -4.04 25.69 -7.84
N LEU A 535 -3.50 26.79 -7.29
CA LEU A 535 -4.20 27.50 -6.22
C LEU A 535 -5.55 28.02 -6.75
N TRP A 536 -6.54 28.04 -5.89
CA TRP A 536 -7.82 28.68 -6.21
C TRP A 536 -7.60 30.19 -6.42
N GLU A 537 -8.39 30.80 -7.30
CA GLU A 537 -8.38 32.25 -7.53
C GLU A 537 -8.92 33.02 -6.31
N GLU A 538 -9.65 32.33 -5.44
CA GLU A 538 -10.19 32.82 -4.16
C GLU A 538 -9.09 32.88 -3.09
N LYS A 539 -9.46 33.24 -1.84
CA LYS A 539 -8.55 33.18 -0.67
C LYS A 539 -8.03 31.74 -0.47
N LEU A 540 -6.86 31.62 0.12
CA LEU A 540 -6.25 30.31 0.38
C LEU A 540 -7.22 29.36 1.09
N ALA A 541 -7.52 28.22 0.47
CA ALA A 541 -8.47 27.21 0.93
C ALA A 541 -9.94 27.71 1.11
N GLU A 542 -10.33 28.83 0.54
CA GLU A 542 -11.70 29.39 0.66
C GLU A 542 -12.80 28.40 0.29
N PRO A 543 -12.65 27.51 -0.72
CA PRO A 543 -13.70 26.52 -1.04
C PRO A 543 -14.16 25.64 0.12
N ILE A 544 -13.34 25.47 1.18
CA ILE A 544 -13.75 24.71 2.37
C ILE A 544 -14.21 25.59 3.55
N TYR A 545 -14.18 26.92 3.44
CA TYR A 545 -14.48 27.81 4.57
C TYR A 545 -15.88 27.59 5.14
N ASP A 546 -16.89 27.46 4.29
CA ASP A 546 -18.25 27.17 4.74
C ASP A 546 -18.38 25.80 5.42
N LEU A 547 -17.56 24.83 5.01
CA LEU A 547 -17.56 23.50 5.61
C LEU A 547 -16.91 23.52 7.01
N ILE A 548 -15.74 24.16 7.15
CA ILE A 548 -14.99 24.20 8.43
C ILE A 548 -15.44 25.31 9.37
N GLY A 549 -16.15 26.34 8.87
CA GLY A 549 -16.57 27.51 9.64
C GLY A 549 -15.45 28.54 9.83
N ALA A 550 -14.71 28.82 8.78
CA ALA A 550 -13.67 29.86 8.74
C ALA A 550 -14.10 31.05 7.89
N GLU A 551 -13.47 32.21 8.08
CA GLU A 551 -13.54 33.41 7.25
C GLU A 551 -12.23 33.74 6.56
N GLU A 552 -11.11 33.31 7.16
CA GLU A 552 -9.78 33.51 6.65
C GLU A 552 -8.83 32.44 7.19
N LEU A 553 -7.86 32.07 6.37
CA LEU A 553 -6.81 31.14 6.72
C LEU A 553 -5.52 31.55 6.03
N TYR A 554 -4.41 31.54 6.78
CA TYR A 554 -3.07 31.59 6.25
C TYR A 554 -2.18 30.58 7.00
N PHE A 555 -1.02 30.24 6.46
CA PHE A 555 -0.15 29.25 7.09
C PHE A 555 1.17 29.82 7.55
N ASP A 556 1.79 29.14 8.50
CA ASP A 556 3.15 29.39 9.00
C ASP A 556 3.89 28.09 9.26
N HIS A 557 5.20 28.16 9.24
CA HIS A 557 6.11 27.07 9.63
C HIS A 557 7.37 27.66 10.25
N LEU A 558 8.02 26.91 11.12
CA LEU A 558 9.16 27.39 11.90
C LEU A 558 10.45 26.67 11.48
N PRO A 559 11.62 27.29 11.70
CA PRO A 559 12.90 26.60 11.58
C PRO A 559 12.95 25.36 12.46
N THR A 560 13.73 24.35 12.07
CA THR A 560 13.85 23.06 12.75
C THR A 560 14.28 23.13 14.21
N ASP A 561 14.97 24.23 14.61
CA ASP A 561 15.45 24.49 15.97
C ASP A 561 14.51 25.37 16.79
N LYS A 562 13.38 25.79 16.22
CA LYS A 562 12.37 26.63 16.89
C LYS A 562 11.10 25.84 17.12
N TRP A 563 10.40 26.18 18.18
CA TRP A 563 9.15 25.56 18.59
C TRP A 563 8.16 26.62 19.03
N SER A 564 6.90 26.35 18.77
CA SER A 564 5.78 27.16 19.23
C SER A 564 4.79 26.27 19.96
N ILE A 565 3.82 26.89 20.63
CA ILE A 565 2.88 26.22 21.51
C ILE A 565 1.43 26.45 21.03
N VAL A 566 0.68 25.37 21.06
CA VAL A 566 -0.77 25.36 20.89
C VAL A 566 -1.43 24.86 22.17
N ASN A 567 -2.50 25.48 22.63
CA ASN A 567 -3.26 25.05 23.80
C ASN A 567 -4.60 24.40 23.42
N PHE A 568 -4.86 23.24 23.98
CA PHE A 568 -6.14 22.54 23.91
C PHE A 568 -6.57 22.06 25.30
N ASN A 569 -7.71 22.54 25.78
CA ASN A 569 -8.26 22.21 27.11
C ASN A 569 -7.29 22.44 28.28
N GLY A 570 -6.43 23.47 28.21
CA GLY A 570 -5.45 23.78 29.25
C GLY A 570 -4.12 23.01 29.14
N ASN A 571 -4.01 22.08 28.20
CA ASN A 571 -2.75 21.39 27.91
C ASN A 571 -2.01 22.09 26.75
N SER A 572 -0.69 22.17 26.86
CA SER A 572 0.17 22.79 25.87
C SER A 572 0.90 21.73 25.03
N TYR A 573 0.92 21.92 23.72
CA TYR A 573 1.52 21.02 22.74
C TYR A 573 2.51 21.77 21.85
N LYS A 574 3.64 21.16 21.57
CA LYS A 574 4.69 21.74 20.71
C LYS A 574 4.41 21.45 19.24
N TRP A 575 4.73 22.44 18.40
CA TRP A 575 4.71 22.29 16.95
C TRP A 575 5.84 23.12 16.31
N ASN A 576 6.28 22.79 15.11
CA ASN A 576 7.16 23.59 14.28
C ASN A 576 7.01 23.35 12.79
N ASN A 577 6.41 22.24 12.38
CA ASN A 577 6.35 21.80 10.99
C ASN A 577 5.32 22.61 10.18
N TRP A 578 4.07 22.72 10.65
CA TRP A 578 2.99 23.41 9.95
C TRP A 578 1.92 23.94 10.90
N ALA A 579 1.47 25.17 10.63
CA ALA A 579 0.34 25.80 11.32
C ALA A 579 -0.53 26.55 10.33
N ASP A 580 -1.81 26.20 10.21
CA ASP A 580 -2.83 27.06 9.63
C ASP A 580 -3.39 27.95 10.72
N VAL A 581 -3.29 29.26 10.53
CA VAL A 581 -3.81 30.29 11.44
C VAL A 581 -5.18 30.70 10.93
N ILE A 582 -6.22 30.50 11.75
CA ILE A 582 -7.60 30.53 11.29
C ILE A 582 -8.41 31.65 11.97
N THR A 583 -9.16 32.42 11.19
CA THR A 583 -10.20 33.32 11.68
C THR A 583 -11.54 32.56 11.62
N PRO A 584 -12.21 32.30 12.78
CA PRO A 584 -13.46 31.55 12.79
C PRO A 584 -14.64 32.41 12.32
N LYS A 585 -15.61 31.77 11.62
CA LYS A 585 -16.84 32.37 11.15
C LYS A 585 -17.97 32.21 12.19
N GLY A 586 -18.57 33.30 12.62
CA GLY A 586 -19.77 33.29 13.49
C GLY A 586 -19.57 32.47 14.77
N ASN A 587 -20.51 31.54 15.07
CA ASN A 587 -20.50 30.71 16.28
C ASN A 587 -19.75 29.36 16.13
N THR A 588 -18.72 29.29 15.30
CA THR A 588 -17.89 28.07 15.17
C THR A 588 -17.16 27.81 16.49
N ASN A 589 -17.21 26.56 16.99
CA ASN A 589 -16.56 26.21 18.23
C ASN A 589 -15.03 26.21 18.04
N VAL A 590 -14.33 27.00 18.84
CA VAL A 590 -12.88 27.02 18.92
C VAL A 590 -12.42 25.99 19.95
N TRP A 591 -11.62 25.02 19.53
CA TRP A 591 -11.12 23.99 20.43
C TRP A 591 -9.67 24.26 20.87
N ALA A 592 -8.81 24.75 19.97
CA ALA A 592 -7.41 25.06 20.31
C ALA A 592 -6.98 26.42 19.76
N LYS A 593 -6.02 27.06 20.45
CA LYS A 593 -5.45 28.34 20.10
C LYS A 593 -3.93 28.33 20.23
N TYR A 594 -3.26 29.16 19.43
CA TYR A 594 -1.82 29.43 19.55
C TYR A 594 -1.53 30.26 20.80
N GLU A 595 -0.48 29.90 21.56
CA GLU A 595 -0.11 30.61 22.81
C GLU A 595 0.99 31.64 22.62
N ASP A 596 1.69 31.61 21.54
CA ASP A 596 2.83 32.47 21.24
C ASP A 596 2.86 32.89 19.76
N GLN A 597 3.97 33.37 19.26
CA GLN A 597 4.15 34.03 17.98
C GLN A 597 3.32 35.33 17.86
N PHE A 598 3.45 36.03 16.73
CA PHE A 598 2.71 37.28 16.47
C PHE A 598 1.17 37.05 16.33
N TYR A 599 0.76 35.82 16.11
CA TYR A 599 -0.66 35.40 16.02
C TYR A 599 -1.17 34.72 17.30
N LYS A 600 -0.56 35.00 18.45
CA LYS A 600 -1.04 34.52 19.76
C LYS A 600 -2.55 34.79 19.94
N GLY A 601 -3.27 33.76 20.36
CA GLY A 601 -4.71 33.81 20.58
C GLY A 601 -5.55 33.46 19.34
N GLN A 602 -4.95 33.40 18.16
CA GLN A 602 -5.60 32.89 16.94
C GLN A 602 -5.86 31.40 17.04
N VAL A 603 -6.74 30.91 16.17
CA VAL A 603 -7.29 29.56 16.25
C VAL A 603 -6.43 28.56 15.48
N ALA A 604 -6.19 27.41 16.11
CA ALA A 604 -5.50 26.24 15.55
C ALA A 604 -6.44 25.07 15.26
N VAL A 605 -7.52 24.90 16.04
CA VAL A 605 -8.49 23.81 15.86
C VAL A 605 -9.92 24.34 15.96
N LEU A 606 -10.71 24.05 14.94
CA LEU A 606 -12.13 24.34 14.85
C LEU A 606 -12.98 23.07 14.93
N ASN A 607 -14.18 23.21 15.50
CA ASN A 607 -15.23 22.20 15.39
C ASN A 607 -16.57 22.87 15.07
N ARG A 608 -17.24 22.38 14.04
CA ARG A 608 -18.54 22.89 13.58
C ARG A 608 -19.56 21.77 13.48
N LYS A 609 -20.76 22.05 14.00
CA LYS A 609 -21.92 21.18 13.78
C LYS A 609 -22.60 21.55 12.47
N ILE A 610 -22.86 20.56 11.61
CA ILE A 610 -23.60 20.71 10.36
C ILE A 610 -24.64 19.59 10.28
N GLY A 611 -25.92 19.95 10.24
CA GLY A 611 -27.00 18.97 10.27
C GLY A 611 -26.90 18.07 11.50
N LYS A 612 -26.75 16.76 11.28
CA LYS A 612 -26.66 15.76 12.36
C LYS A 612 -25.22 15.44 12.78
N GLY A 613 -24.23 15.81 11.97
CA GLY A 613 -22.81 15.47 12.19
C GLY A 613 -21.95 16.68 12.56
N THR A 614 -20.62 16.50 12.49
CA THR A 614 -19.64 17.54 12.81
C THR A 614 -18.49 17.53 11.82
N VAL A 615 -17.88 18.70 11.61
CA VAL A 615 -16.56 18.84 10.98
C VAL A 615 -15.58 19.36 12.02
N THR A 616 -14.45 18.70 12.13
CA THR A 616 -13.31 19.16 12.93
C THR A 616 -12.16 19.48 11.98
N TYR A 617 -11.60 20.68 12.07
CA TYR A 617 -10.40 21.07 11.34
C TYR A 617 -9.24 21.22 12.31
N ILE A 618 -8.18 20.42 12.11
CA ILE A 618 -6.95 20.44 12.90
C ILE A 618 -5.89 21.14 12.07
N GLY A 619 -5.76 22.46 12.25
CA GLY A 619 -4.90 23.33 11.43
C GLY A 619 -3.40 23.23 11.77
N VAL A 620 -2.98 22.38 12.69
CA VAL A 620 -1.60 22.30 13.15
C VAL A 620 -1.08 20.88 13.11
N ASP A 621 0.18 20.71 12.72
CA ASP A 621 0.92 19.43 12.75
C ASP A 621 1.86 19.42 13.96
N THR A 622 1.46 18.71 15.04
CA THR A 622 2.30 18.65 16.25
C THR A 622 3.41 17.62 16.13
N ASP A 623 4.50 17.85 16.86
CA ASP A 623 5.70 17.03 16.80
C ASP A 623 5.45 15.57 17.12
N ASP A 624 4.72 15.31 18.22
CA ASP A 624 4.51 13.97 18.77
C ASP A 624 3.10 13.40 18.55
N GLY A 625 2.21 14.12 17.86
CA GLY A 625 0.84 13.71 17.59
C GLY A 625 -0.09 13.66 18.79
N LYS A 626 0.30 14.21 19.95
CA LYS A 626 -0.52 14.17 21.17
C LYS A 626 -1.74 15.07 21.09
N LEU A 627 -1.63 16.24 20.48
CA LEU A 627 -2.79 17.11 20.24
C LEU A 627 -3.82 16.37 19.36
N GLU A 628 -3.35 15.78 18.26
CA GLU A 628 -4.18 15.03 17.32
C GLU A 628 -4.90 13.88 18.04
N LYS A 629 -4.18 13.16 18.91
CA LYS A 629 -4.75 12.09 19.74
C LYS A 629 -5.85 12.63 20.67
N ASP A 630 -5.61 13.73 21.37
CA ASP A 630 -6.57 14.29 22.34
C ASP A 630 -7.80 14.90 21.64
N VAL A 631 -7.61 15.51 20.47
CA VAL A 631 -8.72 16.00 19.62
C VAL A 631 -9.56 14.81 19.12
N LEU A 632 -8.95 13.77 18.60
CA LEU A 632 -9.65 12.56 18.16
C LEU A 632 -10.38 11.88 19.33
N LYS A 633 -9.75 11.77 20.50
CA LYS A 633 -10.40 11.23 21.71
C LYS A 633 -11.67 11.99 22.08
N ARG A 634 -11.64 13.33 21.97
CA ARG A 634 -12.86 14.16 22.18
C ARG A 634 -13.96 13.86 21.17
N ILE A 635 -13.61 13.57 19.91
CA ILE A 635 -14.57 13.18 18.88
C ILE A 635 -15.16 11.81 19.22
N TYR A 636 -14.32 10.81 19.51
CA TYR A 636 -14.79 9.45 19.80
C TYR A 636 -15.64 9.35 21.06
N ASN A 637 -15.42 10.20 22.07
CA ASN A 637 -16.30 10.29 23.25
C ASN A 637 -17.76 10.61 22.88
N GLN A 638 -18.03 11.14 21.68
CA GLN A 638 -19.38 11.40 21.17
C GLN A 638 -19.91 10.29 20.27
N VAL A 639 -19.03 9.44 19.75
CA VAL A 639 -19.34 8.40 18.74
C VAL A 639 -19.56 7.03 19.41
N GLY A 640 -18.65 6.63 20.27
CA GLY A 640 -18.70 5.32 20.95
C GLY A 640 -17.49 5.03 21.81
N GLU A 641 -17.52 3.89 22.47
CA GLU A 641 -16.44 3.45 23.35
C GLU A 641 -15.20 3.04 22.55
N THR A 642 -14.03 3.44 23.03
CA THR A 642 -12.73 3.09 22.47
C THR A 642 -11.77 2.65 23.57
N TYR A 643 -10.70 1.96 23.20
CA TYR A 643 -9.59 1.71 24.10
C TYR A 643 -8.70 2.95 24.26
N ASP A 644 -7.74 2.87 25.15
CA ASP A 644 -6.62 3.82 25.30
C ASP A 644 -5.34 2.99 25.48
N LEU A 645 -4.91 2.37 24.37
CA LEU A 645 -3.77 1.47 24.37
C LEU A 645 -2.45 2.25 24.33
N PRO A 646 -1.37 1.75 24.91
CA PRO A 646 -0.04 2.30 24.71
C PRO A 646 0.36 2.24 23.21
N ALA A 647 1.22 3.15 22.78
CA ALA A 647 1.83 3.07 21.46
C ALA A 647 2.56 1.72 21.28
N GLY A 648 2.34 1.05 20.16
CA GLY A 648 2.88 -0.29 19.91
C GLY A 648 2.00 -1.45 20.40
N VAL A 649 0.87 -1.18 21.03
CA VAL A 649 -0.11 -2.22 21.42
C VAL A 649 -1.35 -2.11 20.55
N LEU A 650 -1.77 -3.22 19.95
CA LEU A 650 -2.93 -3.28 19.06
C LEU A 650 -3.96 -4.27 19.57
N ILE A 651 -5.22 -3.96 19.30
CA ILE A 651 -6.33 -4.92 19.35
C ILE A 651 -7.04 -4.84 18.01
N GLU A 652 -7.00 -5.92 17.24
CA GLU A 652 -7.72 -6.06 15.98
C GLU A 652 -8.85 -7.05 16.14
N TRP A 653 -9.86 -6.93 15.29
CA TRP A 653 -10.93 -7.91 15.22
C TRP A 653 -11.00 -8.54 13.83
N ARG A 654 -11.03 -9.87 13.80
CA ARG A 654 -11.20 -10.64 12.55
C ARG A 654 -12.13 -11.81 12.76
N ASP A 655 -13.26 -11.82 12.06
CA ASP A 655 -14.12 -12.99 11.90
C ASP A 655 -14.46 -13.72 13.22
N GLY A 656 -14.69 -12.95 14.30
CA GLY A 656 -15.01 -13.47 15.63
C GLY A 656 -13.82 -13.61 16.57
N PHE A 657 -12.61 -13.32 16.11
CA PHE A 657 -11.41 -13.30 16.95
C PHE A 657 -11.02 -11.86 17.28
N TYR A 658 -10.74 -11.58 18.56
CA TYR A 658 -9.94 -10.44 18.97
C TYR A 658 -8.48 -10.86 18.97
N VAL A 659 -7.61 -10.07 18.39
CA VAL A 659 -6.18 -10.33 18.22
C VAL A 659 -5.41 -9.20 18.88
N GLY A 660 -4.80 -9.47 20.03
CA GLY A 660 -3.92 -8.55 20.75
C GLY A 660 -2.47 -8.77 20.33
N LEU A 661 -1.79 -7.69 19.94
CA LEU A 661 -0.42 -7.69 19.42
C LEU A 661 0.44 -6.73 20.22
N ASN A 662 1.55 -7.23 20.77
CA ASN A 662 2.50 -6.43 21.55
C ASN A 662 3.78 -6.16 20.74
N TYR A 663 3.91 -4.98 20.15
CA TYR A 663 5.11 -4.51 19.45
C TYR A 663 6.11 -3.80 20.37
N THR A 664 5.80 -3.69 21.67
CA THR A 664 6.68 -3.00 22.64
C THR A 664 7.77 -3.92 23.18
N SER A 665 8.76 -3.32 23.81
CA SER A 665 9.86 -4.05 24.51
C SER A 665 9.49 -4.54 25.92
N GLU A 666 8.25 -4.29 26.36
CA GLU A 666 7.79 -4.61 27.72
C GLU A 666 6.52 -5.47 27.66
N PRO A 667 6.27 -6.30 28.69
CA PRO A 667 5.01 -7.03 28.81
C PRO A 667 3.80 -6.08 28.85
N GLN A 668 2.71 -6.44 28.18
CA GLN A 668 1.49 -5.65 28.11
C GLN A 668 0.27 -6.46 28.57
N THR A 669 -0.63 -5.80 29.31
CA THR A 669 -1.89 -6.43 29.76
C THR A 669 -3.03 -6.05 28.84
N PHE A 670 -3.66 -7.04 28.20
CA PHE A 670 -4.82 -6.83 27.35
C PHE A 670 -6.15 -6.79 28.15
N PRO A 671 -7.15 -6.02 27.74
CA PRO A 671 -8.42 -5.83 28.44
C PRO A 671 -9.37 -7.03 28.27
N ILE A 672 -8.88 -8.23 28.57
CA ILE A 672 -9.64 -9.49 28.48
C ILE A 672 -10.45 -9.67 29.77
N ASN A 673 -11.75 -9.89 29.64
CA ASN A 673 -12.65 -10.13 30.77
C ASN A 673 -12.74 -11.64 31.04
N ASP A 674 -12.12 -12.10 32.10
CA ASP A 674 -12.02 -13.53 32.46
C ASP A 674 -13.39 -14.21 32.66
N ALA A 675 -14.45 -13.43 32.97
CA ALA A 675 -15.81 -13.97 33.10
C ALA A 675 -16.54 -14.20 31.78
N THR A 676 -16.23 -13.39 30.76
CA THR A 676 -16.97 -13.37 29.47
C THR A 676 -16.14 -13.78 28.26
N ASP A 677 -14.83 -13.81 28.39
CA ASP A 677 -13.95 -14.05 27.25
C ASP A 677 -13.21 -15.39 27.39
N LYS A 678 -12.99 -16.06 26.24
CA LYS A 678 -12.22 -17.30 26.15
C LYS A 678 -10.91 -17.02 25.43
N ILE A 679 -9.78 -17.12 26.11
CA ILE A 679 -8.46 -17.08 25.47
C ILE A 679 -8.26 -18.38 24.69
N LEU A 680 -7.87 -18.25 23.44
CA LEU A 680 -7.59 -19.36 22.50
C LEU A 680 -6.08 -19.55 22.32
N LEU A 681 -5.31 -18.46 22.38
CA LEU A 681 -3.88 -18.43 22.17
C LEU A 681 -3.23 -17.36 23.05
N GLY A 682 -2.06 -17.65 23.61
CA GLY A 682 -1.31 -16.69 24.43
C GLY A 682 -1.90 -16.50 25.82
N THR A 683 -1.59 -15.38 26.45
CA THR A 683 -1.99 -15.02 27.83
C THR A 683 -2.40 -13.55 27.90
N LYS A 684 -3.22 -13.20 28.89
CA LYS A 684 -3.72 -11.83 29.11
C LYS A 684 -2.59 -10.82 29.33
N VAL A 685 -1.52 -11.24 30.03
CA VAL A 685 -0.25 -10.51 30.10
C VAL A 685 0.63 -11.09 28.99
N THR A 686 0.92 -10.29 27.97
CA THR A 686 1.58 -10.73 26.75
C THR A 686 2.99 -10.14 26.69
N GLU A 687 4.00 -11.01 26.59
CA GLU A 687 5.41 -10.65 26.50
C GLU A 687 5.75 -9.79 25.26
N PRO A 688 6.93 -9.14 25.21
CA PRO A 688 7.43 -8.47 24.01
C PRO A 688 7.36 -9.36 22.76
N ALA A 689 6.96 -8.80 21.62
CA ALA A 689 6.70 -9.54 20.38
C ALA A 689 5.68 -10.70 20.53
N GLY A 690 4.84 -10.64 21.56
CA GLY A 690 3.84 -11.65 21.85
C GLY A 690 2.48 -11.38 21.21
N VAL A 691 1.65 -12.41 21.20
CA VAL A 691 0.29 -12.42 20.64
C VAL A 691 -0.67 -13.07 21.60
N VAL A 692 -1.84 -12.48 21.79
CA VAL A 692 -2.98 -13.10 22.47
C VAL A 692 -4.21 -13.08 21.57
N ILE A 693 -4.93 -14.22 21.48
CA ILE A 693 -6.19 -14.32 20.71
C ILE A 693 -7.28 -14.79 21.66
N TRP A 694 -8.41 -14.11 21.60
CA TRP A 694 -9.58 -14.47 22.38
C TRP A 694 -10.88 -14.27 21.63
N LYS A 695 -11.94 -14.89 22.13
CA LYS A 695 -13.33 -14.68 21.71
C LYS A 695 -14.13 -14.11 22.87
N SER A 696 -15.02 -13.17 22.58
CA SER A 696 -16.02 -12.73 23.56
C SER A 696 -17.27 -13.61 23.43
N LYS A 697 -17.87 -13.95 24.57
CA LYS A 697 -19.14 -14.69 24.63
C LYS A 697 -20.37 -13.76 24.53
N LYS A 698 -20.13 -12.43 24.39
CA LYS A 698 -21.19 -11.43 24.27
C LYS A 698 -21.54 -11.15 22.81
#